data_62a2fcf8be141e76a20e15fe1fa07c72
#
_entry.id   62a2fcf8be141e76a20e15fe1fa07c72
#
_cell.length_a   1.000
_cell.length_b   1.000
_cell.length_c   1.000
_cell.angle_alpha   90.00
_cell.angle_beta   90.00
_cell.angle_gamma   90.00
#
_symmetry.space_group_name_H-M   'P 1'
#
loop_
_entity.id
_entity.type
_entity.pdbx_description
1 polymer ?
#
loop_
_entity_poly.entity_id
_entity_poly.type
_entity_poly.pdbx_seq_one_letter_code
_entity_poly.pdbx_strand_id
1 'polypeptide(L)'
;MSTETRYFRILGLSLLLIVAVSTTDLLAARKDKAPPEFRLANIFTDNMVLQQGKKITIWGWSKGGAQVSVTLTQDEKIGDSDGEEPEQADTDEYSVTVQYVEKNPPKLATKTIQAKAASDGRWSVKFDPAKASFQPTWIIAKSGDASVVVRNVLIGEIWVCAGQSNMGWSNFNRKDREGASADFPGLRYVAWEDSWYKPLDDISPRRNISWQTCSPKSAQRFAAVPYLFGMFLHRYLKTPVGIINVARGGTLGQTWCLREELDSIDNKIIKTVLKDYDAETDIWDDPKKVKQIMIEWEEACAQAKIEYEKKVAKAQADGKKKPRLRLPRAPGDPRSGWSPPAGLFNATIMPIRNLSVRGVLYYQGENNNFLRWTRYEHTFPKVPVSFRKAFGDDSLPFGCISQPGWGAFATDPEVATIAEGYAIVRDIQRRALAKDPNAAMIATYPSGNSYIHPGEKLPVAEYASLWALAKVYKKPVVHRGNAYKRMEVENGRAYLFFDSDPVVYEKWKHIEKNAYWQVLPCAREGKADFQGFIIAGKDRRWYPAGGKHARLDGKPCIEIWSDLVKDPVAVRYGWASWPTGNMVGRERLPIATFRTDDWPIPEGVSYSAEAKARCSEILDTLKAKAQKDALDRKIRQILFDLPKLEKELHIRKGQSNGLKMLLASKIARLEGVLDELESDDWLARNISSYPLLVEKIKTARANIAAIGTEVRKIEDNK
;
A
#
# COMPACT_ATOMS: atom_id res chain seq x y z
N MET A 1 -50.65 32.48 -8.40
CA MET A 1 -49.48 31.74 -7.83
C MET A 1 -49.03 30.75 -8.91
N SER A 2 -47.91 31.06 -9.56
CA SER A 2 -47.46 30.36 -10.76
C SER A 2 -46.91 28.95 -10.41
N THR A 3 -47.01 28.05 -11.37
CA THR A 3 -46.54 26.68 -11.29
C THR A 3 -45.05 26.54 -10.90
N GLU A 4 -44.24 27.55 -11.08
CA GLU A 4 -42.84 27.60 -10.69
C GLU A 4 -42.62 27.62 -9.16
N THR A 5 -43.53 28.28 -8.41
CA THR A 5 -43.43 28.35 -6.93
C THR A 5 -43.73 26.97 -6.27
N ARG A 6 -44.44 26.07 -6.95
CA ARG A 6 -44.71 24.71 -6.45
C ARG A 6 -43.52 23.77 -6.69
N TYR A 7 -42.81 23.92 -7.82
CA TYR A 7 -41.61 23.09 -8.13
C TYR A 7 -40.46 23.39 -7.15
N PHE A 8 -40.25 24.65 -6.76
CA PHE A 8 -39.19 25.00 -5.81
C PHE A 8 -39.47 24.49 -4.38
N ARG A 9 -40.73 24.39 -3.96
CA ARG A 9 -41.07 23.79 -2.66
C ARG A 9 -40.92 22.28 -2.61
N ILE A 10 -41.22 21.59 -3.70
CA ILE A 10 -41.09 20.13 -3.78
C ILE A 10 -39.60 19.71 -3.88
N LEU A 11 -38.78 20.44 -4.65
CA LEU A 11 -37.33 20.18 -4.69
C LEU A 11 -36.62 20.51 -3.35
N GLY A 12 -37.07 21.57 -2.65
CA GLY A 12 -36.55 21.90 -1.32
C GLY A 12 -36.87 20.84 -0.26
N LEU A 13 -38.09 20.29 -0.28
CA LEU A 13 -38.51 19.22 0.64
C LEU A 13 -37.88 17.88 0.31
N SER A 14 -37.67 17.55 -0.96
CA SER A 14 -37.00 16.29 -1.37
C SER A 14 -35.50 16.31 -1.03
N LEU A 15 -34.80 17.44 -1.15
CA LEU A 15 -33.41 17.59 -0.70
C LEU A 15 -33.28 17.57 0.83
N LEU A 16 -34.24 18.16 1.56
CA LEU A 16 -34.30 18.09 3.03
C LEU A 16 -34.54 16.65 3.53
N LEU A 17 -35.34 15.84 2.82
CA LEU A 17 -35.55 14.43 3.18
C LEU A 17 -34.31 13.56 2.88
N ILE A 18 -33.60 13.80 1.78
CA ILE A 18 -32.38 13.04 1.43
C ILE A 18 -31.23 13.39 2.35
N VAL A 19 -31.09 14.66 2.75
CA VAL A 19 -30.06 15.08 3.73
C VAL A 19 -30.45 14.64 5.14
N ALA A 20 -31.75 14.66 5.52
CA ALA A 20 -32.18 14.15 6.83
C ALA A 20 -31.96 12.65 6.99
N VAL A 21 -32.13 11.83 5.93
CA VAL A 21 -31.84 10.39 5.96
C VAL A 21 -30.33 10.12 6.06
N SER A 22 -29.49 10.92 5.37
CA SER A 22 -28.02 10.76 5.44
C SER A 22 -27.44 11.29 6.77
N THR A 23 -28.03 12.34 7.38
CA THR A 23 -27.58 12.87 8.67
C THR A 23 -28.09 12.06 9.85
N THR A 24 -29.25 11.43 9.78
CA THR A 24 -29.72 10.50 10.82
C THR A 24 -28.89 9.21 10.84
N ASP A 25 -28.40 8.74 9.71
CA ASP A 25 -27.46 7.60 9.66
C ASP A 25 -26.03 7.97 10.12
N LEU A 26 -25.59 9.22 9.92
CA LEU A 26 -24.30 9.71 10.42
C LEU A 26 -24.36 10.08 11.93
N LEU A 27 -25.52 10.54 12.42
CA LEU A 27 -25.78 10.87 13.83
C LEU A 27 -26.29 9.67 14.63
N ALA A 28 -26.52 8.52 14.02
CA ALA A 28 -26.64 7.28 14.77
C ALA A 28 -25.28 7.01 15.44
N ALA A 29 -24.91 7.89 16.39
CA ALA A 29 -24.00 7.55 17.45
C ALA A 29 -24.33 6.11 17.82
N ARG A 30 -23.32 5.25 17.90
CA ARG A 30 -23.46 3.88 18.42
C ARG A 30 -24.20 3.98 19.75
N LYS A 31 -25.54 4.03 19.72
CA LYS A 31 -26.37 3.80 20.89
C LYS A 31 -25.97 2.41 21.39
N ASP A 32 -25.70 2.32 22.66
CA ASP A 32 -25.49 1.04 23.33
C ASP A 32 -26.61 0.09 22.88
N LYS A 33 -26.21 -0.84 21.99
CA LYS A 33 -27.14 -1.83 21.48
C LYS A 33 -27.51 -2.77 22.62
N ALA A 34 -28.72 -3.31 22.54
CA ALA A 34 -29.17 -4.45 23.33
C ALA A 34 -28.04 -5.47 23.49
N PRO A 35 -27.96 -6.17 24.65
CA PRO A 35 -26.88 -7.14 24.90
C PRO A 35 -26.72 -8.03 23.67
N PRO A 36 -25.47 -8.22 23.22
CA PRO A 36 -25.24 -8.85 21.96
C PRO A 36 -25.84 -10.26 21.96
N GLU A 37 -26.59 -10.55 20.91
CA GLU A 37 -26.91 -11.90 20.52
C GLU A 37 -25.62 -12.73 20.49
N PHE A 38 -25.70 -14.02 20.84
CA PHE A 38 -24.52 -14.89 20.88
C PHE A 38 -23.78 -14.87 19.53
N ARG A 39 -22.49 -14.54 19.56
CA ARG A 39 -21.65 -14.49 18.36
C ARG A 39 -20.15 -14.61 18.66
N LEU A 40 -19.40 -15.06 17.71
CA LEU A 40 -17.95 -14.92 17.64
C LEU A 40 -17.53 -13.50 17.23
N ALA A 41 -16.28 -13.13 17.48
CA ALA A 41 -15.68 -11.91 16.90
C ALA A 41 -15.63 -12.03 15.37
N ASN A 42 -15.82 -10.92 14.69
CA ASN A 42 -16.00 -10.88 13.23
C ASN A 42 -14.78 -11.38 12.44
N ILE A 43 -13.62 -11.56 13.06
CA ILE A 43 -12.45 -12.16 12.41
C ILE A 43 -12.61 -13.67 12.19
N PHE A 44 -13.45 -14.34 13.00
CA PHE A 44 -13.71 -15.79 12.88
C PHE A 44 -14.73 -16.04 11.80
N THR A 45 -14.27 -16.29 10.59
CA THR A 45 -15.08 -16.71 9.45
C THR A 45 -14.48 -17.96 8.82
N ASP A 46 -15.24 -18.65 8.01
CA ASP A 46 -14.78 -19.82 7.27
C ASP A 46 -13.48 -19.54 6.52
N ASN A 47 -12.69 -20.58 6.29
CA ASN A 47 -11.40 -20.54 5.61
C ASN A 47 -10.28 -19.80 6.35
N MET A 48 -10.45 -19.43 7.62
CA MET A 48 -9.38 -18.74 8.36
C MET A 48 -8.17 -19.64 8.65
N VAL A 49 -7.08 -19.02 9.08
CA VAL A 49 -5.92 -19.73 9.67
C VAL A 49 -5.81 -19.35 11.13
N LEU A 50 -5.47 -20.31 12.00
CA LEU A 50 -5.08 -20.13 13.39
C LEU A 50 -3.57 -20.29 13.53
N GLN A 51 -2.94 -19.48 14.39
CA GLN A 51 -1.49 -19.48 14.55
C GLN A 51 -0.98 -20.74 15.22
N GLN A 52 -0.09 -21.49 14.53
CA GLN A 52 0.61 -22.63 15.12
C GLN A 52 1.61 -22.23 16.21
N GLY A 53 1.87 -23.15 17.14
CA GLY A 53 2.93 -23.01 18.13
C GLY A 53 2.71 -21.93 19.20
N LYS A 54 1.56 -21.25 19.15
CA LYS A 54 1.11 -20.29 20.17
C LYS A 54 -0.27 -20.69 20.70
N LYS A 55 -0.65 -20.18 21.86
CA LYS A 55 -2.01 -20.39 22.38
C LYS A 55 -3.04 -19.85 21.41
N ILE A 56 -4.12 -20.63 21.17
CA ILE A 56 -5.21 -20.24 20.29
C ILE A 56 -6.31 -19.64 21.15
N THR A 57 -6.54 -18.33 21.00
CA THR A 57 -7.62 -17.61 21.70
C THR A 57 -8.81 -17.46 20.77
N ILE A 58 -10.00 -17.89 21.23
CA ILE A 58 -11.27 -17.69 20.56
C ILE A 58 -12.16 -16.88 21.49
N TRP A 59 -12.83 -15.85 20.97
CA TRP A 59 -13.60 -14.90 21.76
C TRP A 59 -14.83 -14.40 21.01
N GLY A 60 -15.73 -13.81 21.77
CA GLY A 60 -16.96 -13.27 21.24
C GLY A 60 -17.84 -12.63 22.31
N TRP A 61 -19.11 -12.53 22.03
CA TRP A 61 -20.11 -11.92 22.91
C TRP A 61 -21.30 -12.84 23.10
N SER A 62 -21.93 -12.69 24.26
CA SER A 62 -23.16 -13.38 24.65
C SER A 62 -23.87 -12.53 25.69
N LYS A 63 -25.05 -12.99 26.16
CA LYS A 63 -25.68 -12.40 27.32
C LYS A 63 -24.75 -12.47 28.54
N GLY A 64 -24.63 -11.38 29.30
CA GLY A 64 -23.84 -11.39 30.55
C GLY A 64 -24.19 -12.52 31.47
N GLY A 65 -23.17 -13.23 31.97
CA GLY A 65 -23.35 -14.40 32.83
C GLY A 65 -23.66 -15.71 32.12
N ALA A 66 -23.93 -15.73 30.81
CA ALA A 66 -24.24 -16.93 30.06
C ALA A 66 -23.03 -17.88 29.99
N GLN A 67 -23.32 -19.20 30.04
CA GLN A 67 -22.31 -20.23 29.79
C GLN A 67 -22.06 -20.36 28.29
N VAL A 68 -20.81 -20.41 27.91
CA VAL A 68 -20.35 -20.60 26.55
C VAL A 68 -19.44 -21.80 26.49
N SER A 69 -19.64 -22.69 25.53
CA SER A 69 -18.70 -23.75 25.21
C SER A 69 -18.14 -23.57 23.82
N VAL A 70 -16.82 -23.80 23.65
CA VAL A 70 -16.16 -23.77 22.38
C VAL A 70 -15.44 -25.08 22.15
N THR A 71 -15.75 -25.73 21.03
CA THR A 71 -15.10 -26.95 20.57
C THR A 71 -14.21 -26.68 19.39
N LEU A 72 -12.98 -27.15 19.44
CA LEU A 72 -12.04 -27.18 18.32
C LEU A 72 -11.84 -28.65 17.92
N THR A 73 -12.13 -29.00 16.66
CA THR A 73 -12.10 -30.38 16.18
C THR A 73 -11.70 -30.51 14.73
N GLN A 74 -11.09 -31.64 14.38
CA GLN A 74 -10.86 -32.11 13.00
C GLN A 74 -11.76 -33.33 12.67
N ASP A 75 -12.69 -33.66 13.52
CA ASP A 75 -13.65 -34.72 13.26
C ASP A 75 -14.84 -34.13 12.47
N GLU A 76 -14.93 -34.52 11.21
CA GLU A 76 -15.95 -34.09 10.28
C GLU A 76 -17.38 -34.41 10.75
N LYS A 77 -17.56 -35.57 11.39
CA LYS A 77 -18.85 -35.97 11.94
C LYS A 77 -19.39 -35.07 13.05
N ILE A 78 -18.46 -34.36 13.72
CA ILE A 78 -18.79 -33.38 14.75
C ILE A 78 -18.94 -31.98 14.10
N GLY A 79 -18.18 -31.72 13.05
CA GLY A 79 -18.09 -30.42 12.39
C GLY A 79 -19.27 -30.09 11.46
N ASP A 80 -19.73 -31.06 10.70
CA ASP A 80 -20.76 -30.91 9.65
C ASP A 80 -22.14 -31.44 10.04
N SER A 81 -22.48 -31.40 11.35
CA SER A 81 -23.79 -31.83 11.82
C SER A 81 -24.98 -31.09 11.17
N ASP A 82 -24.75 -29.98 10.50
CA ASP A 82 -25.77 -29.12 9.90
C ASP A 82 -25.91 -29.24 8.36
N GLY A 83 -25.12 -30.12 7.71
CA GLY A 83 -25.39 -30.63 6.35
C GLY A 83 -25.17 -29.68 5.16
N GLU A 84 -24.55 -28.52 5.32
CA GLU A 84 -24.18 -27.67 4.19
C GLU A 84 -22.76 -27.96 3.71
N GLU A 85 -22.61 -28.52 2.50
CA GLU A 85 -21.29 -28.64 1.84
C GLU A 85 -20.77 -27.28 1.41
N PRO A 86 -19.47 -26.97 1.65
CA PRO A 86 -18.87 -25.74 1.15
C PRO A 86 -18.83 -25.75 -0.38
N GLU A 87 -19.25 -24.66 -1.00
CA GLU A 87 -19.21 -24.46 -2.44
C GLU A 87 -17.79 -24.74 -2.98
N GLN A 88 -17.64 -25.75 -3.83
CA GLN A 88 -16.37 -26.07 -4.48
C GLN A 88 -15.98 -24.93 -5.41
N ALA A 89 -14.76 -24.41 -5.24
CA ALA A 89 -14.23 -23.40 -6.14
C ALA A 89 -14.05 -23.98 -7.55
N ASP A 90 -14.65 -23.32 -8.56
CA ASP A 90 -14.43 -23.59 -9.97
C ASP A 90 -12.92 -23.53 -10.28
N THR A 91 -12.34 -24.63 -10.69
CA THR A 91 -10.94 -24.71 -11.12
C THR A 91 -10.87 -24.45 -12.61
N ASP A 92 -10.24 -23.36 -13.02
CA ASP A 92 -9.91 -23.08 -14.41
C ASP A 92 -8.89 -24.13 -14.95
N GLU A 93 -9.10 -24.58 -16.18
CA GLU A 93 -8.36 -25.64 -16.89
C GLU A 93 -6.84 -25.41 -17.03
N TYR A 94 -6.33 -24.23 -16.62
CA TYR A 94 -4.92 -23.83 -16.73
C TYR A 94 -4.23 -23.51 -15.39
N SER A 95 -4.85 -23.83 -14.25
CA SER A 95 -4.25 -23.56 -12.94
C SER A 95 -3.37 -24.71 -12.46
N VAL A 96 -2.17 -24.40 -11.99
CA VAL A 96 -1.31 -25.36 -11.30
C VAL A 96 -1.66 -25.32 -9.83
N THR A 97 -2.44 -26.30 -9.36
CA THR A 97 -2.75 -26.44 -7.92
C THR A 97 -1.50 -26.92 -7.17
N VAL A 98 -1.04 -26.12 -6.22
CA VAL A 98 0.06 -26.49 -5.32
C VAL A 98 -0.54 -26.93 -3.98
N GLN A 99 -0.77 -28.21 -3.87
CA GLN A 99 -1.27 -28.85 -2.65
C GLN A 99 -0.16 -29.67 -1.99
N TYR A 100 0.11 -29.39 -0.73
CA TYR A 100 1.05 -30.17 0.07
C TYR A 100 0.30 -31.31 0.78
N VAL A 101 0.59 -32.54 0.40
CA VAL A 101 0.03 -33.73 1.05
C VAL A 101 0.93 -34.10 2.23
N GLU A 102 0.42 -34.01 3.44
CA GLU A 102 1.08 -34.49 4.64
C GLU A 102 0.96 -36.02 4.72
N LYS A 103 2.10 -36.75 4.72
CA LYS A 103 2.08 -38.22 4.82
C LYS A 103 1.48 -38.73 6.13
N ASN A 104 1.67 -38.01 7.24
CA ASN A 104 1.09 -38.27 8.56
C ASN A 104 0.70 -36.91 9.19
N PRO A 105 -0.45 -36.36 8.83
CA PRO A 105 -0.86 -35.07 9.37
C PRO A 105 -1.05 -35.15 10.90
N PRO A 106 -0.56 -34.14 11.63
CA PRO A 106 -0.78 -34.10 13.08
C PRO A 106 -2.29 -33.95 13.33
N LYS A 107 -2.89 -34.95 13.98
CA LYS A 107 -4.29 -34.88 14.36
C LYS A 107 -4.46 -33.97 15.57
N LEU A 108 -5.37 -33.03 15.47
CA LEU A 108 -5.82 -32.22 16.59
C LEU A 108 -6.87 -33.06 17.36
N ALA A 109 -6.61 -33.31 18.64
CA ALA A 109 -7.60 -33.93 19.49
C ALA A 109 -8.79 -32.99 19.66
N THR A 110 -10.00 -33.51 19.51
CA THR A 110 -11.23 -32.76 19.82
C THR A 110 -11.18 -32.27 21.27
N LYS A 111 -11.29 -30.98 21.48
CA LYS A 111 -11.26 -30.37 22.81
C LYS A 111 -12.35 -29.31 22.91
N THR A 112 -13.12 -29.38 24.00
CA THR A 112 -14.12 -28.38 24.36
C THR A 112 -13.67 -27.64 25.60
N ILE A 113 -13.72 -26.29 25.54
CA ILE A 113 -13.44 -25.43 26.70
C ILE A 113 -14.70 -24.62 27.00
N GLN A 114 -14.99 -24.47 28.26
CA GLN A 114 -16.12 -23.69 28.74
C GLN A 114 -15.64 -22.34 29.30
N ALA A 115 -16.46 -21.30 29.12
CA ALA A 115 -16.27 -19.99 29.69
C ALA A 115 -17.64 -19.43 30.14
N LYS A 116 -17.61 -18.50 31.09
CA LYS A 116 -18.75 -17.69 31.45
C LYS A 116 -18.58 -16.30 30.93
N ALA A 117 -19.57 -15.78 30.20
CA ALA A 117 -19.55 -14.41 29.72
C ALA A 117 -19.51 -13.42 30.89
N ALA A 118 -18.66 -12.41 30.81
CA ALA A 118 -18.59 -11.31 31.76
C ALA A 118 -19.92 -10.49 31.77
N SER A 119 -20.05 -9.56 32.70
CA SER A 119 -21.26 -8.72 32.81
C SER A 119 -21.52 -7.87 31.56
N ASP A 120 -20.44 -7.49 30.83
CA ASP A 120 -20.50 -6.77 29.56
C ASP A 120 -20.73 -7.69 28.34
N GLY A 121 -20.94 -8.99 28.58
CA GLY A 121 -21.19 -10.00 27.57
C GLY A 121 -19.95 -10.60 26.92
N ARG A 122 -18.76 -10.13 27.18
CA ARG A 122 -17.51 -10.64 26.59
C ARG A 122 -17.17 -12.01 27.17
N TRP A 123 -16.69 -12.89 26.29
CA TRP A 123 -16.14 -14.18 26.69
C TRP A 123 -14.92 -14.54 25.85
N SER A 124 -14.05 -15.35 26.39
CA SER A 124 -12.90 -15.91 25.66
C SER A 124 -12.48 -17.25 26.23
N VAL A 125 -11.98 -18.11 25.36
CA VAL A 125 -11.34 -19.39 25.71
C VAL A 125 -9.96 -19.45 25.10
N LYS A 126 -9.06 -20.24 25.72
CA LYS A 126 -7.68 -20.41 25.24
C LYS A 126 -7.37 -21.90 25.10
N PHE A 127 -7.11 -22.34 23.88
CA PHE A 127 -6.61 -23.67 23.58
C PHE A 127 -5.09 -23.71 23.63
N ASP A 128 -4.55 -24.91 23.85
CA ASP A 128 -3.12 -25.14 23.80
C ASP A 128 -2.57 -24.95 22.37
N PRO A 129 -1.24 -24.70 22.25
CA PRO A 129 -0.60 -24.61 20.97
C PRO A 129 -0.79 -25.87 20.12
N ALA A 130 -1.15 -25.69 18.85
CA ALA A 130 -1.26 -26.78 17.88
C ALA A 130 -0.13 -26.71 16.84
N LYS A 131 0.21 -27.85 16.23
CA LYS A 131 1.13 -27.92 15.10
C LYS A 131 0.40 -27.55 13.82
N ALA A 132 1.15 -27.04 12.83
CA ALA A 132 0.60 -26.76 11.50
C ALA A 132 -0.07 -28.01 10.91
N SER A 133 -1.20 -27.79 10.25
CA SER A 133 -1.95 -28.84 9.56
C SER A 133 -2.77 -28.26 8.43
N PHE A 134 -2.80 -28.97 7.29
CA PHE A 134 -3.69 -28.73 6.17
C PHE A 134 -5.05 -29.39 6.34
N GLN A 135 -5.23 -30.19 7.38
CA GLN A 135 -6.54 -30.79 7.66
C GLN A 135 -7.52 -29.73 8.13
N PRO A 136 -8.72 -29.66 7.53
CA PRO A 136 -9.78 -28.77 7.97
C PRO A 136 -10.10 -28.96 9.45
N THR A 137 -10.26 -27.86 10.13
CA THR A 137 -10.63 -27.79 11.55
C THR A 137 -11.92 -26.97 11.65
N TRP A 138 -12.81 -27.35 12.57
CA TRP A 138 -14.03 -26.61 12.88
C TRP A 138 -13.90 -25.92 14.23
N ILE A 139 -14.42 -24.71 14.32
CA ILE A 139 -14.65 -23.98 15.57
C ILE A 139 -16.16 -23.99 15.80
N ILE A 140 -16.61 -24.68 16.83
CA ILE A 140 -18.01 -24.75 17.18
C ILE A 140 -18.23 -24.07 18.53
N ALA A 141 -18.92 -22.94 18.53
CA ALA A 141 -19.23 -22.18 19.73
C ALA A 141 -20.74 -22.28 20.04
N LYS A 142 -21.10 -22.55 21.29
CA LYS A 142 -22.50 -22.73 21.74
C LYS A 142 -22.78 -21.95 23.02
N SER A 143 -24.00 -21.39 23.12
CA SER A 143 -24.50 -20.76 24.34
C SER A 143 -26.02 -20.93 24.42
N GLY A 144 -26.50 -21.80 25.34
CA GLY A 144 -27.87 -22.30 25.31
C GLY A 144 -28.16 -23.04 24.00
N ASP A 145 -29.25 -22.67 23.33
CA ASP A 145 -29.65 -23.22 22.03
C ASP A 145 -28.95 -22.57 20.84
N ALA A 146 -28.23 -21.45 21.04
CA ALA A 146 -27.53 -20.77 19.98
C ALA A 146 -26.19 -21.45 19.67
N SER A 147 -25.91 -21.65 18.37
CA SER A 147 -24.66 -22.23 17.87
C SER A 147 -24.09 -21.41 16.72
N VAL A 148 -22.76 -21.30 16.68
CA VAL A 148 -22.00 -20.69 15.55
C VAL A 148 -20.91 -21.68 15.18
N VAL A 149 -20.81 -21.99 13.90
CA VAL A 149 -19.78 -22.90 13.35
C VAL A 149 -18.93 -22.16 12.35
N VAL A 150 -17.60 -22.24 12.51
CA VAL A 150 -16.61 -21.73 11.53
C VAL A 150 -15.92 -22.94 10.92
N ARG A 151 -15.96 -23.04 9.60
CA ARG A 151 -15.56 -24.22 8.83
C ARG A 151 -14.22 -24.01 8.11
N ASN A 152 -13.60 -25.10 7.70
CA ASN A 152 -12.39 -25.12 6.88
C ASN A 152 -11.25 -24.26 7.44
N VAL A 153 -11.11 -24.26 8.76
CA VAL A 153 -10.03 -23.54 9.46
C VAL A 153 -8.74 -24.35 9.38
N LEU A 154 -7.62 -23.72 9.00
CA LEU A 154 -6.31 -24.35 8.96
C LEU A 154 -5.46 -23.92 10.16
N ILE A 155 -4.48 -24.75 10.54
CA ILE A 155 -3.48 -24.38 11.54
C ILE A 155 -2.18 -24.05 10.80
N GLY A 156 -1.66 -22.83 10.96
CA GLY A 156 -0.50 -22.39 10.19
C GLY A 156 0.12 -21.09 10.71
N GLU A 157 0.61 -20.28 9.81
CA GLU A 157 1.31 -19.03 10.11
C GLU A 157 0.41 -17.83 9.80
N ILE A 158 0.19 -16.93 10.75
CA ILE A 158 -0.56 -15.69 10.54
C ILE A 158 0.39 -14.50 10.49
N TRP A 159 0.31 -13.72 9.41
CA TRP A 159 1.05 -12.48 9.25
C TRP A 159 0.11 -11.29 9.09
N VAL A 160 0.38 -10.22 9.85
CA VAL A 160 -0.31 -8.94 9.70
C VAL A 160 0.50 -8.06 8.74
N CYS A 161 -0.12 -7.67 7.64
CA CYS A 161 0.44 -6.75 6.65
C CYS A 161 -0.25 -5.39 6.81
N ALA A 162 0.47 -4.39 7.32
CA ALA A 162 -0.06 -3.07 7.62
C ALA A 162 0.72 -1.97 6.91
N GLY A 163 0.11 -0.83 6.67
CA GLY A 163 0.77 0.30 6.03
C GLY A 163 -0.12 1.08 5.06
N GLN A 164 0.49 1.61 4.00
CA GLN A 164 -0.25 2.46 3.07
C GLN A 164 -0.39 1.83 1.67
N SER A 165 -0.59 2.66 0.64
CA SER A 165 -0.96 2.21 -0.71
C SER A 165 -0.02 1.15 -1.30
N ASN A 166 1.28 1.24 -1.11
CA ASN A 166 2.22 0.23 -1.62
C ASN A 166 2.06 -1.14 -0.95
N MET A 167 1.50 -1.22 0.27
CA MET A 167 1.09 -2.46 0.91
C MET A 167 -0.28 -2.95 0.39
N GLY A 168 -1.21 -2.02 0.13
CA GLY A 168 -2.59 -2.34 -0.30
C GLY A 168 -2.77 -2.44 -1.83
N TRP A 169 -1.75 -2.15 -2.63
CA TRP A 169 -1.88 -2.07 -4.09
C TRP A 169 -2.03 -3.44 -4.73
N SER A 170 -3.12 -3.64 -5.46
CA SER A 170 -3.43 -4.91 -6.15
C SER A 170 -2.91 -4.99 -7.59
N ASN A 171 -2.56 -3.83 -8.20
CA ASN A 171 -1.96 -3.84 -9.53
C ASN A 171 -0.46 -4.10 -9.44
N PHE A 172 0.01 -5.10 -10.15
CA PHE A 172 1.41 -5.45 -10.32
C PHE A 172 1.64 -5.93 -11.76
N ASN A 173 2.89 -6.09 -12.16
CA ASN A 173 3.23 -6.41 -13.53
C ASN A 173 2.60 -7.73 -14.00
N ARG A 174 2.30 -7.80 -15.30
CA ARG A 174 1.68 -8.96 -15.91
C ARG A 174 2.45 -10.26 -15.65
N LYS A 175 3.78 -10.20 -15.58
CA LYS A 175 4.63 -11.37 -15.26
C LYS A 175 4.46 -11.85 -13.83
N ASP A 176 4.32 -10.91 -12.89
CA ASP A 176 4.02 -11.22 -11.50
C ASP A 176 2.65 -11.88 -11.37
N ARG A 177 1.69 -11.46 -12.23
CA ARG A 177 0.35 -12.08 -12.31
C ARG A 177 0.37 -13.49 -12.87
N GLU A 178 1.20 -13.77 -13.89
CA GLU A 178 1.37 -15.10 -14.43
C GLU A 178 1.95 -16.08 -13.39
N GLY A 179 2.88 -15.60 -12.55
CA GLY A 179 3.34 -16.35 -11.36
C GLY A 179 2.30 -16.46 -10.26
N ALA A 180 1.35 -15.51 -10.20
CA ALA A 180 0.27 -15.44 -9.23
C ALA A 180 -0.99 -16.23 -9.65
N SER A 181 -1.01 -16.82 -10.85
CA SER A 181 -2.16 -17.62 -11.31
C SER A 181 -2.22 -19.03 -10.69
N ALA A 182 -1.21 -19.41 -9.90
CA ALA A 182 -1.20 -20.69 -9.22
C ALA A 182 -2.26 -20.78 -8.12
N ASP A 183 -2.88 -21.93 -8.01
CA ASP A 183 -3.83 -22.24 -6.95
C ASP A 183 -3.10 -22.72 -5.69
N PHE A 184 -3.30 -22.00 -4.58
CA PHE A 184 -2.68 -22.31 -3.28
C PHE A 184 -3.74 -22.46 -2.20
N PRO A 185 -4.44 -23.60 -2.11
CA PRO A 185 -5.52 -23.78 -1.14
C PRO A 185 -5.09 -23.60 0.33
N GLY A 186 -3.81 -23.76 0.63
CA GLY A 186 -3.24 -23.52 1.96
C GLY A 186 -2.89 -22.04 2.25
N LEU A 187 -2.98 -21.16 1.26
CA LEU A 187 -2.82 -19.72 1.45
C LEU A 187 -4.19 -19.07 1.60
N ARG A 188 -4.38 -18.37 2.70
CA ARG A 188 -5.64 -17.70 3.06
C ARG A 188 -5.40 -16.20 3.23
N TYR A 189 -6.38 -15.40 2.83
CA TYR A 189 -6.25 -13.95 2.80
C TYR A 189 -7.52 -13.28 3.30
N VAL A 190 -7.38 -12.29 4.18
CA VAL A 190 -8.45 -11.40 4.60
C VAL A 190 -7.95 -9.97 4.57
N ALA A 191 -8.80 -9.02 4.17
CA ALA A 191 -8.45 -7.62 4.15
C ALA A 191 -9.61 -6.73 4.54
N TRP A 192 -9.30 -5.67 5.27
CA TRP A 192 -10.22 -4.57 5.53
C TRP A 192 -9.43 -3.31 5.84
N GLU A 193 -10.11 -2.19 5.73
CA GLU A 193 -9.62 -0.90 6.22
C GLU A 193 -10.72 -0.22 7.03
N ASP A 194 -10.36 0.37 8.13
CA ASP A 194 -11.25 1.20 8.95
C ASP A 194 -10.45 2.22 9.75
N SER A 195 -11.11 3.25 10.27
CA SER A 195 -10.49 4.29 11.07
C SER A 195 -11.47 4.78 12.12
N TRP A 196 -11.02 4.82 13.38
CA TRP A 196 -11.80 5.32 14.46
C TRP A 196 -10.91 5.87 15.59
N TYR A 197 -11.30 6.99 16.20
CA TYR A 197 -10.50 7.69 17.21
C TYR A 197 -10.33 6.93 18.53
N LYS A 198 -11.18 5.96 18.84
CA LYS A 198 -11.11 5.08 20.03
C LYS A 198 -10.86 3.63 19.63
N PRO A 199 -10.16 2.85 20.46
CA PRO A 199 -9.97 1.43 20.21
C PRO A 199 -11.31 0.70 20.04
N LEU A 200 -11.41 -0.12 18.99
CA LEU A 200 -12.55 -0.99 18.78
C LEU A 200 -12.28 -2.39 19.36
N ASP A 201 -13.32 -2.99 19.91
CA ASP A 201 -13.25 -4.34 20.46
C ASP A 201 -13.47 -5.43 19.40
N ASP A 202 -14.10 -5.04 18.28
CA ASP A 202 -14.35 -5.93 17.15
C ASP A 202 -14.29 -5.17 15.82
N ILE A 203 -14.07 -5.89 14.74
CA ILE A 203 -14.13 -5.34 13.37
C ILE A 203 -15.57 -4.90 13.10
N SER A 204 -15.73 -3.72 12.53
CA SER A 204 -17.06 -3.20 12.21
C SER A 204 -17.83 -4.16 11.31
N PRO A 205 -19.07 -4.57 11.66
CA PRO A 205 -19.89 -5.43 10.81
C PRO A 205 -20.13 -4.86 9.40
N ARG A 206 -20.06 -3.52 9.25
CA ARG A 206 -20.19 -2.84 7.94
C ARG A 206 -19.09 -3.26 6.95
N ARG A 207 -17.97 -3.81 7.43
CA ARG A 207 -16.85 -4.23 6.59
C ARG A 207 -17.09 -5.59 5.93
N ASN A 208 -18.03 -6.37 6.44
CA ASN A 208 -18.43 -7.69 5.89
C ASN A 208 -17.21 -8.50 5.42
N ILE A 209 -16.25 -8.72 6.33
CA ILE A 209 -15.02 -9.43 6.03
C ILE A 209 -15.24 -10.94 5.97
N SER A 210 -14.48 -11.60 5.11
CA SER A 210 -14.38 -13.06 5.08
C SER A 210 -12.98 -13.49 4.63
N TRP A 211 -12.48 -14.58 5.21
CA TRP A 211 -11.25 -15.19 4.75
C TRP A 211 -11.45 -15.84 3.39
N GLN A 212 -10.58 -15.52 2.46
CA GLN A 212 -10.60 -16.05 1.10
C GLN A 212 -9.52 -17.12 0.93
N THR A 213 -9.89 -18.25 0.35
CA THR A 213 -8.91 -19.23 -0.15
C THR A 213 -8.22 -18.65 -1.38
N CYS A 214 -6.91 -18.83 -1.49
CA CYS A 214 -6.17 -18.42 -2.67
C CYS A 214 -6.47 -19.35 -3.83
N SER A 215 -7.08 -18.79 -4.87
CA SER A 215 -7.33 -19.41 -6.16
C SER A 215 -6.94 -18.42 -7.26
N PRO A 216 -6.82 -18.83 -8.54
CA PRO A 216 -6.57 -17.93 -9.65
C PRO A 216 -7.55 -16.75 -9.72
N LYS A 217 -8.81 -16.98 -9.35
CA LYS A 217 -9.87 -15.97 -9.32
C LYS A 217 -9.73 -15.01 -8.14
N SER A 218 -9.50 -15.51 -6.93
CA SER A 218 -9.43 -14.68 -5.73
C SER A 218 -8.12 -13.88 -5.66
N ALA A 219 -7.00 -14.47 -6.07
CA ALA A 219 -5.67 -13.84 -6.05
C ALA A 219 -5.59 -12.55 -6.88
N GLN A 220 -6.41 -12.41 -7.93
CA GLN A 220 -6.48 -11.19 -8.73
C GLN A 220 -6.92 -9.95 -7.93
N ARG A 221 -7.60 -10.13 -6.80
CA ARG A 221 -8.08 -9.06 -5.93
C ARG A 221 -7.18 -8.82 -4.72
N PHE A 222 -6.24 -9.72 -4.44
CA PHE A 222 -5.33 -9.59 -3.32
C PHE A 222 -4.31 -8.46 -3.57
N ALA A 223 -3.90 -7.78 -2.51
CA ALA A 223 -2.80 -6.83 -2.59
C ALA A 223 -1.50 -7.57 -2.92
N ALA A 224 -0.70 -7.02 -3.85
CA ALA A 224 0.42 -7.73 -4.45
C ALA A 224 1.50 -8.14 -3.46
N VAL A 225 1.99 -7.21 -2.62
CA VAL A 225 3.08 -7.51 -1.68
C VAL A 225 2.65 -8.52 -0.62
N PRO A 226 1.52 -8.35 0.10
CA PRO A 226 1.04 -9.33 1.06
C PRO A 226 0.81 -10.73 0.46
N TYR A 227 0.19 -10.77 -0.73
CA TYR A 227 -0.08 -12.03 -1.43
C TYR A 227 1.22 -12.76 -1.79
N LEU A 228 2.14 -12.08 -2.49
CA LEU A 228 3.41 -12.67 -2.91
C LEU A 228 4.28 -13.10 -1.71
N PHE A 229 4.29 -12.29 -0.65
CA PHE A 229 4.96 -12.64 0.60
C PHE A 229 4.39 -13.93 1.21
N GLY A 230 3.06 -14.02 1.31
CA GLY A 230 2.39 -15.23 1.81
C GLY A 230 2.66 -16.45 0.92
N MET A 231 2.64 -16.28 -0.41
CA MET A 231 2.95 -17.32 -1.38
C MET A 231 4.38 -17.86 -1.22
N PHE A 232 5.38 -16.98 -1.10
CA PHE A 232 6.77 -17.40 -0.87
C PHE A 232 6.91 -18.18 0.44
N LEU A 233 6.32 -17.68 1.53
CA LEU A 233 6.37 -18.39 2.81
C LEU A 233 5.66 -19.73 2.73
N HIS A 234 4.46 -19.79 2.14
CA HIS A 234 3.70 -21.02 1.96
C HIS A 234 4.50 -22.08 1.20
N ARG A 235 5.09 -21.69 0.05
CA ARG A 235 5.89 -22.58 -0.78
C ARG A 235 7.16 -23.05 -0.09
N TYR A 236 7.86 -22.17 0.62
CA TYR A 236 9.13 -22.51 1.28
C TYR A 236 8.92 -23.34 2.53
N LEU A 237 7.96 -22.94 3.37
CA LEU A 237 7.69 -23.62 4.65
C LEU A 237 6.84 -24.87 4.50
N LYS A 238 6.11 -25.00 3.39
CA LYS A 238 5.11 -26.06 3.15
C LYS A 238 4.10 -26.13 4.31
N THR A 239 3.56 -24.98 4.69
CA THR A 239 2.70 -24.78 5.87
C THR A 239 1.56 -23.86 5.46
N PRO A 240 0.33 -24.04 5.98
CA PRO A 240 -0.73 -23.06 5.76
C PRO A 240 -0.31 -21.66 6.19
N VAL A 241 -0.68 -20.65 5.40
CA VAL A 241 -0.36 -19.25 5.69
C VAL A 241 -1.61 -18.39 5.58
N GLY A 242 -1.89 -17.64 6.64
CA GLY A 242 -2.96 -16.64 6.69
C GLY A 242 -2.38 -15.22 6.62
N ILE A 243 -2.84 -14.43 5.67
CA ILE A 243 -2.48 -13.03 5.51
C ILE A 243 -3.65 -12.14 5.94
N ILE A 244 -3.39 -11.28 6.91
CA ILE A 244 -4.28 -10.20 7.33
C ILE A 244 -3.74 -8.90 6.76
N ASN A 245 -4.44 -8.30 5.79
CA ASN A 245 -4.03 -7.04 5.19
C ASN A 245 -4.95 -5.88 5.61
N VAL A 246 -4.38 -4.87 6.29
CA VAL A 246 -5.12 -3.73 6.84
C VAL A 246 -4.57 -2.39 6.32
N ALA A 247 -4.06 -2.37 5.10
CA ALA A 247 -3.43 -1.20 4.50
C ALA A 247 -4.45 -0.15 4.02
N ARG A 248 -4.12 1.15 4.23
CA ARG A 248 -4.86 2.30 3.68
C ARG A 248 -3.92 3.29 3.02
N GLY A 249 -4.17 3.64 1.75
CA GLY A 249 -3.35 4.56 0.97
C GLY A 249 -3.24 5.96 1.57
N GLY A 250 -2.11 6.65 1.38
CA GLY A 250 -1.90 8.04 1.78
C GLY A 250 -1.90 8.32 3.28
N THR A 251 -1.64 7.32 4.13
CA THR A 251 -1.67 7.47 5.59
C THR A 251 -0.34 7.94 6.17
N LEU A 252 -0.40 8.62 7.33
CA LEU A 252 0.75 9.06 8.11
C LEU A 252 1.13 8.00 9.15
N GLY A 253 2.41 7.96 9.56
CA GLY A 253 2.92 7.00 10.55
C GLY A 253 2.18 7.03 11.89
N GLN A 254 1.76 8.20 12.34
CA GLN A 254 1.05 8.40 13.62
C GLN A 254 -0.29 7.64 13.73
N THR A 255 -0.93 7.33 12.60
CA THR A 255 -2.20 6.59 12.62
C THR A 255 -2.02 5.10 12.93
N TRP A 256 -0.76 4.60 12.85
CA TRP A 256 -0.35 3.22 13.10
C TRP A 256 0.26 2.99 14.49
N CYS A 257 0.09 3.93 15.39
CA CYS A 257 0.55 3.84 16.79
C CYS A 257 -0.63 3.69 17.75
N LEU A 258 -0.39 3.09 18.90
CA LEU A 258 -1.29 3.25 20.06
C LEU A 258 -1.29 4.71 20.51
N ARG A 259 -2.44 5.21 20.97
CA ARG A 259 -2.57 6.58 21.45
C ARG A 259 -1.62 6.86 22.62
N GLU A 260 -1.52 5.97 23.58
CA GLU A 260 -0.60 6.09 24.74
C GLU A 260 0.87 6.20 24.33
N GLU A 261 1.28 5.52 23.22
CA GLU A 261 2.63 5.64 22.69
C GLU A 261 2.86 7.01 22.03
N LEU A 262 1.85 7.58 21.40
CA LEU A 262 1.94 8.94 20.85
C LEU A 262 2.00 9.98 21.99
N ASP A 263 1.20 9.81 23.03
CA ASP A 263 1.16 10.70 24.20
C ASP A 263 2.50 10.69 24.98
N SER A 264 3.23 9.56 24.93
CA SER A 264 4.55 9.42 25.56
C SER A 264 5.67 10.18 24.84
N ILE A 265 5.42 10.74 23.66
CA ILE A 265 6.44 11.45 22.87
C ILE A 265 6.62 12.87 23.41
N ASP A 266 7.81 13.14 23.97
CA ASP A 266 8.18 14.50 24.41
C ASP A 266 8.68 15.35 23.22
N ASN A 267 7.76 15.74 22.35
CA ASN A 267 8.03 16.60 21.21
C ASN A 267 6.88 17.61 21.00
N LYS A 268 7.21 18.90 20.87
CA LYS A 268 6.24 19.99 20.75
C LYS A 268 5.30 19.83 19.55
N ILE A 269 5.83 19.40 18.40
CA ILE A 269 5.04 19.23 17.16
C ILE A 269 3.99 18.12 17.38
N ILE A 270 4.40 16.99 17.96
CA ILE A 270 3.48 15.87 18.20
C ILE A 270 2.42 16.26 19.22
N LYS A 271 2.83 16.89 20.34
CA LYS A 271 1.89 17.37 21.37
C LYS A 271 0.86 18.33 20.79
N THR A 272 1.27 19.26 19.92
CA THR A 272 0.36 20.17 19.23
C THR A 272 -0.62 19.41 18.34
N VAL A 273 -0.14 18.49 17.50
CA VAL A 273 -1.00 17.67 16.62
C VAL A 273 -2.05 16.88 17.40
N LEU A 274 -1.65 16.29 18.53
CA LEU A 274 -2.57 15.52 19.38
C LEU A 274 -3.61 16.43 20.03
N LYS A 275 -3.18 17.56 20.60
CA LYS A 275 -4.06 18.55 21.21
C LYS A 275 -5.10 19.11 20.23
N ASP A 276 -4.66 19.47 19.02
CA ASP A 276 -5.55 20.03 18.00
C ASP A 276 -6.56 18.95 17.54
N TYR A 277 -6.11 17.72 17.39
CA TYR A 277 -6.98 16.60 17.05
C TYR A 277 -8.03 16.31 18.14
N ASP A 278 -7.62 16.34 19.41
CA ASP A 278 -8.55 16.13 20.53
C ASP A 278 -9.60 17.23 20.58
N ALA A 279 -9.19 18.49 20.40
CA ALA A 279 -10.13 19.61 20.35
C ALA A 279 -11.15 19.48 19.21
N GLU A 280 -10.71 18.99 18.04
CA GLU A 280 -11.61 18.72 16.91
C GLU A 280 -12.58 17.56 17.24
N THR A 281 -12.10 16.46 17.84
CA THR A 281 -12.97 15.31 18.18
C THR A 281 -13.96 15.66 19.27
N ASP A 282 -13.60 16.49 20.25
CA ASP A 282 -14.50 16.97 21.32
C ASP A 282 -15.67 17.80 20.75
N ILE A 283 -15.44 18.54 19.68
CA ILE A 283 -16.51 19.25 18.97
C ILE A 283 -17.50 18.23 18.36
N TRP A 284 -16.99 17.16 17.76
CA TRP A 284 -17.82 16.15 17.11
C TRP A 284 -18.47 15.16 18.07
N ASP A 285 -18.03 15.09 19.32
CA ASP A 285 -18.70 14.35 20.39
C ASP A 285 -19.92 15.13 20.97
N ASP A 286 -20.05 16.42 20.63
CA ASP A 286 -21.20 17.24 21.00
C ASP A 286 -22.19 17.41 19.82
N PRO A 287 -23.37 16.75 19.84
CA PRO A 287 -24.35 16.85 18.75
C PRO A 287 -24.86 18.27 18.46
N LYS A 288 -24.85 19.17 19.47
CA LYS A 288 -25.29 20.57 19.28
C LYS A 288 -24.25 21.34 18.45
N LYS A 289 -22.96 21.17 18.76
CA LYS A 289 -21.87 21.78 18.00
C LYS A 289 -21.80 21.24 16.57
N VAL A 290 -21.98 19.93 16.39
CA VAL A 290 -22.05 19.35 15.05
C VAL A 290 -23.21 19.94 14.23
N LYS A 291 -24.40 20.06 14.85
CA LYS A 291 -25.54 20.70 14.17
C LYS A 291 -25.24 22.12 13.73
N GLN A 292 -24.58 22.89 14.59
CA GLN A 292 -24.18 24.26 14.27
C GLN A 292 -23.21 24.33 13.08
N ILE A 293 -22.17 23.49 13.08
CA ILE A 293 -21.19 23.37 11.96
C ILE A 293 -21.90 23.02 10.65
N MET A 294 -22.89 22.13 10.68
CA MET A 294 -23.64 21.76 9.48
C MET A 294 -24.52 22.92 8.97
N ILE A 295 -25.13 23.70 9.86
CA ILE A 295 -25.89 24.91 9.48
C ILE A 295 -24.95 25.90 8.80
N GLU A 296 -23.81 26.22 9.40
CA GLU A 296 -22.82 27.15 8.85
C GLU A 296 -22.31 26.72 7.49
N TRP A 297 -22.09 25.41 7.29
CA TRP A 297 -21.72 24.86 5.99
C TRP A 297 -22.84 25.00 4.95
N GLU A 298 -24.09 24.74 5.31
CA GLU A 298 -25.24 24.91 4.41
C GLU A 298 -25.40 26.38 3.99
N GLU A 299 -25.25 27.33 4.93
CA GLU A 299 -25.25 28.76 4.64
C GLU A 299 -24.11 29.17 3.71
N ALA A 300 -22.88 28.65 3.93
CA ALA A 300 -21.73 28.88 3.04
C ALA A 300 -21.98 28.31 1.64
N CYS A 301 -22.64 27.16 1.54
CA CYS A 301 -23.01 26.57 0.25
C CYS A 301 -24.07 27.40 -0.48
N ALA A 302 -25.06 27.92 0.24
CA ALA A 302 -26.08 28.83 -0.32
C ALA A 302 -25.45 30.12 -0.85
N GLN A 303 -24.55 30.71 -0.08
CA GLN A 303 -23.82 31.93 -0.48
C GLN A 303 -22.93 31.66 -1.73
N ALA A 304 -22.23 30.53 -1.77
CA ALA A 304 -21.40 30.14 -2.91
C ALA A 304 -22.23 29.95 -4.21
N LYS A 305 -23.48 29.46 -4.10
CA LYS A 305 -24.41 29.36 -5.24
C LYS A 305 -24.80 30.75 -5.76
N ILE A 306 -25.18 31.67 -4.85
CA ILE A 306 -25.52 33.06 -5.20
C ILE A 306 -24.35 33.75 -5.92
N GLU A 307 -23.14 33.60 -5.41
CA GLU A 307 -21.95 34.15 -6.04
C GLU A 307 -21.65 33.50 -7.41
N TYR A 308 -21.91 32.23 -7.52
CA TYR A 308 -21.75 31.52 -8.78
C TYR A 308 -22.73 32.03 -9.83
N GLU A 309 -24.00 32.25 -9.49
CA GLU A 309 -25.02 32.81 -10.40
C GLU A 309 -24.60 34.21 -10.90
N LYS A 310 -24.09 35.07 -10.02
CA LYS A 310 -23.52 36.37 -10.40
C LYS A 310 -22.36 36.22 -11.39
N LYS A 311 -21.44 35.24 -11.14
CA LYS A 311 -20.32 34.95 -12.06
C LYS A 311 -20.78 34.39 -13.40
N VAL A 312 -21.84 33.59 -13.42
CA VAL A 312 -22.45 33.06 -14.66
C VAL A 312 -23.04 34.20 -15.47
N ALA A 313 -23.85 35.09 -14.84
CA ALA A 313 -24.46 36.23 -15.52
C ALA A 313 -23.41 37.16 -16.13
N LYS A 314 -22.33 37.44 -15.37
CA LYS A 314 -21.19 38.22 -15.88
C LYS A 314 -20.48 37.55 -17.04
N ALA A 315 -20.22 36.23 -16.95
CA ALA A 315 -19.56 35.50 -18.02
C ALA A 315 -20.40 35.46 -19.31
N GLN A 316 -21.75 35.35 -19.17
CA GLN A 316 -22.68 35.45 -20.31
C GLN A 316 -22.65 36.85 -20.93
N ALA A 317 -22.67 37.90 -20.13
CA ALA A 317 -22.57 39.28 -20.61
C ALA A 317 -21.23 39.56 -21.32
N ASP A 318 -20.15 38.97 -20.84
CA ASP A 318 -18.78 39.08 -21.39
C ASP A 318 -18.52 38.13 -22.57
N GLY A 319 -19.48 37.30 -22.99
CA GLY A 319 -19.29 36.26 -24.04
C GLY A 319 -18.28 35.17 -23.65
N LYS A 320 -18.02 34.95 -22.37
CA LYS A 320 -17.06 34.00 -21.84
C LYS A 320 -17.71 32.66 -21.49
N LYS A 321 -16.87 31.60 -21.41
CA LYS A 321 -17.28 30.25 -21.02
C LYS A 321 -17.86 30.25 -19.60
N LYS A 322 -18.98 29.54 -19.39
CA LYS A 322 -19.64 29.39 -18.07
C LYS A 322 -18.65 28.87 -17.03
N PRO A 323 -18.46 29.55 -15.90
CA PRO A 323 -17.58 29.07 -14.81
C PRO A 323 -18.11 27.77 -14.19
N ARG A 324 -17.23 27.01 -13.55
CA ARG A 324 -17.61 25.80 -12.82
C ARG A 324 -18.06 26.15 -11.41
N LEU A 325 -19.19 25.62 -10.96
CA LEU A 325 -19.64 25.74 -9.56
C LEU A 325 -18.66 25.00 -8.64
N ARG A 326 -18.16 25.69 -7.60
CA ARG A 326 -17.36 25.10 -6.53
C ARG A 326 -18.05 25.38 -5.21
N LEU A 327 -18.64 24.35 -4.63
CA LEU A 327 -19.22 24.44 -3.28
C LEU A 327 -18.13 24.21 -2.21
N PRO A 328 -18.26 24.82 -1.03
CA PRO A 328 -17.46 24.46 0.13
C PRO A 328 -17.53 22.97 0.41
N ARG A 329 -16.40 22.38 0.78
CA ARG A 329 -16.36 20.95 1.13
C ARG A 329 -17.17 20.75 2.42
N ALA A 330 -17.98 19.71 2.45
CA ALA A 330 -18.71 19.34 3.67
C ALA A 330 -17.73 19.07 4.82
N PRO A 331 -18.03 19.53 6.04
CA PRO A 331 -17.25 19.20 7.22
C PRO A 331 -17.18 17.69 7.40
N GLY A 332 -15.98 17.16 7.55
CA GLY A 332 -15.76 15.73 7.75
C GLY A 332 -15.61 15.41 9.22
N ASP A 333 -16.16 14.29 9.67
CA ASP A 333 -15.96 13.80 11.03
C ASP A 333 -14.50 13.38 11.26
N PRO A 334 -13.71 14.12 12.09
CA PRO A 334 -12.31 13.79 12.34
C PRO A 334 -12.13 12.45 13.06
N ARG A 335 -13.16 11.96 13.77
CA ARG A 335 -13.11 10.70 14.52
C ARG A 335 -12.94 9.48 13.61
N SER A 336 -13.45 9.56 12.38
CA SER A 336 -13.29 8.54 11.31
C SER A 336 -12.45 9.06 10.16
N GLY A 337 -11.63 10.08 10.37
CA GLY A 337 -10.81 10.73 9.36
C GLY A 337 -9.87 9.78 8.60
N TRP A 338 -9.25 10.31 7.55
CA TRP A 338 -8.41 9.49 6.66
C TRP A 338 -7.16 8.94 7.35
N SER A 339 -6.52 9.73 8.20
CA SER A 339 -5.25 9.35 8.87
C SER A 339 -5.13 10.05 10.24
N PRO A 340 -6.12 9.91 11.14
CA PRO A 340 -6.06 10.53 12.45
C PRO A 340 -5.01 9.82 13.33
N PRO A 341 -4.49 10.49 14.36
CA PRO A 341 -3.64 9.85 15.36
C PRO A 341 -4.30 8.59 15.93
N ALA A 342 -3.57 7.47 15.93
CA ALA A 342 -4.02 6.14 16.34
C ALA A 342 -5.24 5.54 15.59
N GLY A 343 -5.87 6.26 14.67
CA GLY A 343 -7.20 5.91 14.16
C GLY A 343 -7.27 4.58 13.41
N LEU A 344 -6.31 4.30 12.51
CA LEU A 344 -6.28 3.01 11.83
C LEU A 344 -5.89 1.90 12.80
N PHE A 345 -4.93 2.14 13.67
CA PHE A 345 -4.53 1.17 14.68
C PHE A 345 -5.73 0.75 15.56
N ASN A 346 -6.49 1.72 16.03
CA ASN A 346 -7.69 1.50 16.85
C ASN A 346 -8.77 0.68 16.16
N ALA A 347 -8.94 0.85 14.84
CA ALA A 347 -10.02 0.22 14.10
C ALA A 347 -9.60 -1.05 13.34
N THR A 348 -8.30 -1.30 13.18
CA THR A 348 -7.82 -2.46 12.42
C THR A 348 -7.00 -3.44 13.25
N ILE A 349 -6.17 -2.97 14.17
CA ILE A 349 -5.30 -3.82 14.99
C ILE A 349 -5.95 -4.16 16.34
N MET A 350 -6.53 -3.17 17.01
CA MET A 350 -7.16 -3.40 18.31
C MET A 350 -8.29 -4.45 18.29
N PRO A 351 -9.13 -4.55 17.24
CA PRO A 351 -10.15 -5.62 17.14
C PRO A 351 -9.59 -7.04 17.16
N ILE A 352 -8.35 -7.23 16.67
CA ILE A 352 -7.70 -8.53 16.55
C ILE A 352 -6.57 -8.77 17.56
N ARG A 353 -6.43 -7.90 18.57
CA ARG A 353 -5.34 -7.95 19.56
C ARG A 353 -5.25 -9.27 20.34
N ASN A 354 -6.37 -10.00 20.44
CA ASN A 354 -6.43 -11.31 21.08
C ASN A 354 -5.98 -12.47 20.17
N LEU A 355 -5.80 -12.22 18.88
CA LEU A 355 -5.33 -13.22 17.94
C LEU A 355 -3.83 -13.44 18.09
N SER A 356 -3.39 -14.68 18.18
CA SER A 356 -1.96 -14.99 18.07
C SER A 356 -1.51 -14.83 16.62
N VAL A 357 -0.40 -14.15 16.39
CA VAL A 357 0.18 -13.93 15.06
C VAL A 357 1.67 -14.26 15.06
N ARG A 358 2.23 -14.58 13.90
CA ARG A 358 3.67 -14.85 13.75
C ARG A 358 4.50 -13.57 13.75
N GLY A 359 4.04 -12.55 13.07
CA GLY A 359 4.75 -11.29 12.95
C GLY A 359 3.99 -10.25 12.14
N VAL A 360 4.60 -9.09 11.99
CA VAL A 360 4.08 -7.94 11.27
C VAL A 360 5.00 -7.60 10.11
N LEU A 361 4.42 -7.36 8.93
CA LEU A 361 5.08 -6.76 7.79
C LEU A 361 4.49 -5.37 7.56
N TYR A 362 5.32 -4.34 7.62
CA TYR A 362 4.90 -2.95 7.57
C TYR A 362 5.47 -2.23 6.36
N TYR A 363 4.64 -1.54 5.58
CA TYR A 363 5.07 -0.80 4.39
C TYR A 363 4.38 0.56 4.34
N GLN A 364 5.02 1.56 4.92
CA GLN A 364 4.50 2.92 5.03
C GLN A 364 5.66 3.92 5.15
N GLY A 365 5.47 5.15 4.75
CA GLY A 365 6.42 6.25 4.90
C GLY A 365 6.30 7.29 3.81
N GLU A 366 5.70 6.97 2.67
CA GLU A 366 5.62 7.85 1.49
C GLU A 366 4.91 9.16 1.80
N ASN A 367 3.82 9.13 2.60
CA ASN A 367 3.12 10.36 2.98
C ASN A 367 3.83 11.14 4.11
N ASN A 368 4.86 10.56 4.73
CA ASN A 368 5.71 11.22 5.72
C ASN A 368 6.91 11.96 5.10
N ASN A 369 7.00 11.94 3.79
CA ASN A 369 7.89 12.76 2.97
C ASN A 369 7.48 14.25 3.02
N PHE A 370 8.15 15.17 2.33
CA PHE A 370 7.80 16.59 2.19
C PHE A 370 7.60 17.32 3.54
N LEU A 371 8.63 17.42 4.35
CA LEU A 371 8.64 18.08 5.68
C LEU A 371 7.83 17.37 6.79
N ARG A 372 7.10 16.31 6.47
CA ARG A 372 6.39 15.52 7.49
C ARG A 372 7.28 14.46 8.15
N TRP A 373 8.50 14.29 7.66
CA TRP A 373 9.50 13.41 8.25
C TRP A 373 9.88 13.85 9.68
N THR A 374 9.78 15.14 10.01
CA THR A 374 9.99 15.66 11.37
C THR A 374 9.04 15.05 12.39
N ARG A 375 7.80 14.75 11.99
CA ARG A 375 6.86 13.98 12.82
C ARG A 375 7.18 12.49 12.81
N TYR A 376 7.59 11.98 11.63
CA TYR A 376 7.87 10.56 11.45
C TYR A 376 9.06 10.09 12.29
N GLU A 377 10.08 10.91 12.44
CA GLU A 377 11.25 10.63 13.27
C GLU A 377 10.88 10.27 14.73
N HIS A 378 9.84 10.90 15.25
CA HIS A 378 9.34 10.64 16.60
C HIS A 378 8.26 9.55 16.64
N THR A 379 7.43 9.45 15.62
CA THR A 379 6.28 8.51 15.62
C THR A 379 6.67 7.12 15.14
N PHE A 380 7.57 6.98 14.17
CA PHE A 380 7.93 5.67 13.62
C PHE A 380 8.54 4.71 14.67
N PRO A 381 9.44 5.14 15.58
CA PRO A 381 9.96 4.25 16.64
C PRO A 381 8.86 3.66 17.53
N LYS A 382 7.69 4.34 17.61
CA LYS A 382 6.53 3.89 18.39
C LYS A 382 5.67 2.86 17.67
N VAL A 383 5.80 2.72 16.35
CA VAL A 383 5.01 1.76 15.56
C VAL A 383 5.27 0.32 16.00
N PRO A 384 6.50 -0.25 15.96
CA PRO A 384 6.74 -1.62 16.39
C PRO A 384 6.37 -1.86 17.86
N VAL A 385 6.60 -0.87 18.74
CA VAL A 385 6.22 -0.94 20.16
C VAL A 385 4.70 -1.08 20.30
N SER A 386 3.95 -0.30 19.54
CA SER A 386 2.47 -0.35 19.55
C SER A 386 1.95 -1.74 19.15
N PHE A 387 2.49 -2.34 18.08
CA PHE A 387 2.10 -3.68 17.66
C PHE A 387 2.41 -4.73 18.74
N ARG A 388 3.61 -4.69 19.35
CA ARG A 388 3.99 -5.59 20.43
C ARG A 388 3.07 -5.48 21.64
N LYS A 389 2.78 -4.27 22.09
CA LYS A 389 1.83 -4.03 23.20
C LYS A 389 0.43 -4.55 22.87
N ALA A 390 -0.09 -4.28 21.68
CA ALA A 390 -1.42 -4.73 21.30
C ALA A 390 -1.55 -6.26 21.30
N PHE A 391 -0.56 -6.97 20.78
CA PHE A 391 -0.56 -8.44 20.74
C PHE A 391 -0.01 -9.10 22.01
N GLY A 392 0.48 -8.31 22.99
CA GLY A 392 1.04 -8.83 24.22
C GLY A 392 2.30 -9.71 24.00
N ASP A 393 3.12 -9.39 23.00
CA ASP A 393 4.32 -10.14 22.63
C ASP A 393 5.48 -9.15 22.31
N ASP A 394 6.31 -8.88 23.32
CA ASP A 394 7.45 -7.97 23.21
C ASP A 394 8.50 -8.45 22.18
N SER A 395 8.49 -9.74 21.87
CA SER A 395 9.36 -10.36 20.87
C SER A 395 8.78 -10.43 19.48
N LEU A 396 7.55 -9.90 19.25
CA LEU A 396 6.85 -9.99 17.98
C LEU A 396 7.71 -9.45 16.83
N PRO A 397 8.04 -10.29 15.83
CA PRO A 397 8.84 -9.89 14.70
C PRO A 397 8.17 -8.76 13.89
N PHE A 398 8.97 -7.74 13.54
CA PHE A 398 8.51 -6.57 12.79
C PHE A 398 9.43 -6.29 11.60
N GLY A 399 8.96 -6.59 10.40
CA GLY A 399 9.65 -6.29 9.13
C GLY A 399 9.12 -4.98 8.54
N CYS A 400 9.99 -3.99 8.39
CA CYS A 400 9.65 -2.72 7.75
C CYS A 400 10.21 -2.70 6.33
N ILE A 401 9.33 -2.71 5.33
CA ILE A 401 9.71 -2.49 3.93
C ILE A 401 9.99 -0.98 3.77
N SER A 402 11.19 -0.65 3.31
CA SER A 402 11.56 0.74 3.04
C SER A 402 10.82 1.28 1.82
N GLN A 403 10.76 2.62 1.70
CA GLN A 403 10.17 3.24 0.51
C GLN A 403 10.95 2.84 -0.74
N PRO A 404 10.24 2.52 -1.87
CA PRO A 404 10.87 2.31 -3.17
C PRO A 404 11.48 3.62 -3.66
N GLY A 405 12.31 3.57 -4.69
CA GLY A 405 12.71 4.77 -5.40
C GLY A 405 11.50 5.44 -6.06
N TRP A 406 11.45 6.78 -6.03
CA TRP A 406 10.34 7.54 -6.62
C TRP A 406 10.78 8.86 -7.24
N GLY A 407 10.11 9.24 -8.34
CA GLY A 407 10.30 10.52 -8.99
C GLY A 407 11.40 10.49 -10.06
N ALA A 408 12.27 11.48 -10.03
CA ALA A 408 13.42 11.54 -10.91
C ALA A 408 14.49 10.55 -10.46
N PHE A 409 15.00 9.80 -11.42
CA PHE A 409 16.20 9.03 -11.17
C PHE A 409 17.37 10.01 -11.00
N ALA A 410 18.05 9.95 -9.86
CA ALA A 410 19.12 10.89 -9.51
C ALA A 410 20.42 10.58 -10.25
N THR A 411 20.41 10.79 -11.57
CA THR A 411 21.60 10.68 -12.42
C THR A 411 22.52 11.90 -12.27
N ASP A 412 21.94 13.05 -11.89
CA ASP A 412 22.70 14.25 -11.57
C ASP A 412 22.92 14.29 -10.06
N PRO A 413 24.19 14.27 -9.60
CA PRO A 413 24.52 14.29 -8.19
C PRO A 413 24.01 15.52 -7.44
N GLU A 414 23.87 16.67 -8.11
CA GLU A 414 23.30 17.87 -7.50
C GLU A 414 21.81 17.66 -7.19
N VAL A 415 21.08 16.94 -8.04
CA VAL A 415 19.67 16.56 -7.81
C VAL A 415 19.54 15.60 -6.64
N ALA A 416 20.50 14.71 -6.45
CA ALA A 416 20.53 13.77 -5.33
C ALA A 416 20.57 14.49 -3.97
N THR A 417 21.16 15.66 -3.90
CA THR A 417 21.23 16.46 -2.67
C THR A 417 19.93 17.20 -2.36
N ILE A 418 19.03 17.32 -3.32
CA ILE A 418 17.80 18.12 -3.24
C ILE A 418 16.57 17.25 -2.95
N ALA A 419 16.55 16.00 -3.40
CA ALA A 419 15.40 15.10 -3.28
C ALA A 419 15.49 14.20 -2.03
N GLU A 420 15.83 14.77 -0.88
CA GLU A 420 16.17 14.01 0.34
C GLU A 420 14.99 13.31 1.03
N GLY A 421 13.75 13.71 0.79
CA GLY A 421 12.59 13.27 1.60
C GLY A 421 12.47 11.76 1.79
N TYR A 422 12.56 10.96 0.72
CA TYR A 422 12.50 9.49 0.82
C TYR A 422 13.76 8.90 1.46
N ALA A 423 14.93 9.51 1.22
CA ALA A 423 16.18 9.08 1.85
C ALA A 423 16.12 9.29 3.37
N ILE A 424 15.58 10.42 3.82
CA ILE A 424 15.39 10.75 5.23
C ILE A 424 14.47 9.73 5.90
N VAL A 425 13.32 9.42 5.28
CA VAL A 425 12.37 8.43 5.82
C VAL A 425 13.02 7.04 5.91
N ARG A 426 13.77 6.61 4.89
CA ARG A 426 14.51 5.34 4.92
C ARG A 426 15.56 5.31 6.03
N ASP A 427 16.28 6.41 6.23
CA ASP A 427 17.30 6.49 7.31
C ASP A 427 16.66 6.50 8.69
N ILE A 428 15.52 7.19 8.88
CA ILE A 428 14.75 7.12 10.12
C ILE A 428 14.37 5.67 10.44
N GLN A 429 13.83 4.94 9.47
CA GLN A 429 13.45 3.53 9.62
C GLN A 429 14.67 2.67 9.97
N ARG A 430 15.77 2.83 9.25
CA ARG A 430 17.01 2.11 9.49
C ARG A 430 17.54 2.34 10.92
N ARG A 431 17.63 3.61 11.36
CA ARG A 431 18.16 3.97 12.68
C ARG A 431 17.25 3.49 13.82
N ALA A 432 15.93 3.66 13.65
CA ALA A 432 14.96 3.24 14.65
C ALA A 432 14.98 1.73 14.92
N LEU A 433 15.20 0.92 13.86
CA LEU A 433 15.18 -0.53 13.96
C LEU A 433 16.57 -1.16 14.21
N ALA A 434 17.64 -0.38 14.10
CA ALA A 434 19.02 -0.92 14.15
C ALA A 434 19.37 -1.66 15.45
N LYS A 435 18.75 -1.27 16.57
CA LYS A 435 19.00 -1.86 17.91
C LYS A 435 17.96 -2.91 18.30
N ASP A 436 16.96 -3.14 17.49
CA ASP A 436 15.88 -4.07 17.77
C ASP A 436 16.19 -5.44 17.17
N PRO A 437 16.47 -6.50 17.97
CA PRO A 437 16.84 -7.81 17.46
C PRO A 437 15.69 -8.52 16.71
N ASN A 438 14.46 -8.12 16.98
CA ASN A 438 13.25 -8.69 16.41
C ASN A 438 12.65 -7.84 15.27
N ALA A 439 13.33 -6.77 14.87
CA ALA A 439 12.91 -5.93 13.76
C ALA A 439 14.03 -5.74 12.73
N ALA A 440 13.64 -5.41 11.50
CA ALA A 440 14.57 -5.02 10.46
C ALA A 440 13.91 -4.13 9.41
N MET A 441 14.71 -3.24 8.81
CA MET A 441 14.36 -2.57 7.59
C MET A 441 14.78 -3.42 6.39
N ILE A 442 13.85 -3.62 5.45
CA ILE A 442 14.04 -4.36 4.22
C ILE A 442 14.25 -3.33 3.10
N ALA A 443 15.46 -3.26 2.56
CA ALA A 443 15.82 -2.28 1.54
C ALA A 443 15.19 -2.61 0.19
N THR A 444 14.42 -1.68 -0.38
CA THR A 444 13.68 -1.87 -1.63
C THR A 444 13.78 -0.69 -2.60
N TYR A 445 14.62 0.31 -2.31
CA TYR A 445 14.73 1.50 -3.18
C TYR A 445 15.07 1.20 -4.65
N PRO A 446 15.77 0.10 -5.01
CA PRO A 446 15.97 -0.21 -6.41
C PRO A 446 14.68 -0.57 -7.16
N SER A 447 13.65 -1.05 -6.42
CA SER A 447 12.33 -1.39 -6.98
C SER A 447 11.44 -0.18 -7.23
N GLY A 448 12.03 0.95 -7.60
CA GLY A 448 11.36 2.22 -7.85
C GLY A 448 11.11 2.53 -9.32
N ASN A 449 10.34 3.58 -9.57
CA ASN A 449 10.20 4.23 -10.88
C ASN A 449 9.66 5.67 -10.70
N SER A 450 9.32 6.35 -11.81
CA SER A 450 8.73 7.70 -11.76
C SER A 450 7.34 7.76 -11.14
N TYR A 451 6.67 6.62 -10.96
CA TYR A 451 5.34 6.52 -10.39
C TYR A 451 5.41 6.10 -8.92
N ILE A 452 4.57 6.70 -8.07
CA ILE A 452 4.59 6.48 -6.60
C ILE A 452 4.22 5.03 -6.22
N HIS A 453 3.55 4.30 -7.11
CA HIS A 453 3.19 2.89 -6.95
C HIS A 453 3.91 2.06 -8.03
N PRO A 454 5.20 1.76 -7.89
CA PRO A 454 5.90 0.93 -8.85
C PRO A 454 5.25 -0.44 -8.97
N GLY A 455 5.10 -0.93 -10.20
CA GLY A 455 4.47 -2.22 -10.47
C GLY A 455 5.31 -3.44 -10.09
N GLU A 456 6.63 -3.25 -9.91
CA GLU A 456 7.57 -4.32 -9.54
C GLU A 456 7.43 -4.68 -8.04
N LYS A 457 6.46 -5.54 -7.72
CA LYS A 457 6.19 -5.99 -6.34
C LYS A 457 6.87 -7.30 -5.98
N LEU A 458 7.24 -8.11 -6.97
CA LEU A 458 7.85 -9.42 -6.76
C LEU A 458 9.17 -9.33 -5.97
N PRO A 459 10.17 -8.50 -6.36
CA PRO A 459 11.40 -8.37 -5.58
C PRO A 459 11.16 -7.86 -4.15
N VAL A 460 10.18 -6.96 -3.99
CA VAL A 460 9.82 -6.41 -2.67
C VAL A 460 9.34 -7.52 -1.74
N ALA A 461 8.42 -8.36 -2.22
CA ALA A 461 7.89 -9.50 -1.46
C ALA A 461 8.94 -10.59 -1.23
N GLU A 462 9.81 -10.84 -2.22
CA GLU A 462 10.92 -11.77 -2.11
C GLU A 462 11.88 -11.36 -0.99
N TYR A 463 12.34 -10.09 -0.95
CA TYR A 463 13.22 -9.58 0.09
C TYR A 463 12.57 -9.64 1.48
N ALA A 464 11.28 -9.33 1.56
CA ALA A 464 10.51 -9.47 2.80
C ALA A 464 10.44 -10.94 3.26
N SER A 465 10.26 -11.87 2.34
CA SER A 465 10.22 -13.31 2.62
C SER A 465 11.57 -13.84 3.07
N LEU A 466 12.66 -13.41 2.43
CA LEU A 466 14.03 -13.77 2.85
C LEU A 466 14.31 -13.30 4.28
N TRP A 467 13.87 -12.07 4.63
CA TRP A 467 13.97 -11.58 6.00
C TRP A 467 13.19 -12.48 6.98
N ALA A 468 11.93 -12.80 6.68
CA ALA A 468 11.12 -13.65 7.54
C ALA A 468 11.74 -15.05 7.70
N LEU A 469 12.18 -15.68 6.59
CA LEU A 469 12.82 -16.98 6.60
C LEU A 469 14.08 -17.00 7.47
N ALA A 470 14.96 -16.01 7.33
CA ALA A 470 16.19 -15.94 8.10
C ALA A 470 15.97 -15.60 9.57
N LYS A 471 15.18 -14.54 9.83
CA LYS A 471 15.07 -13.97 11.18
C LYS A 471 14.00 -14.64 12.04
N VAL A 472 12.87 -14.98 11.45
CA VAL A 472 11.73 -15.57 12.19
C VAL A 472 11.79 -17.10 12.16
N TYR A 473 12.03 -17.68 10.98
CA TYR A 473 12.04 -19.13 10.81
C TYR A 473 13.44 -19.76 10.93
N LYS A 474 14.48 -18.95 11.18
CA LYS A 474 15.86 -19.40 11.39
C LYS A 474 16.42 -20.26 10.25
N LYS A 475 15.97 -19.98 9.03
CA LYS A 475 16.47 -20.68 7.84
C LYS A 475 17.82 -20.11 7.42
N PRO A 476 18.74 -20.93 6.88
CA PRO A 476 20.08 -20.51 6.47
C PRO A 476 20.05 -19.79 5.11
N VAL A 477 19.36 -18.64 5.05
CA VAL A 477 19.26 -17.81 3.86
C VAL A 477 19.77 -16.41 4.16
N VAL A 478 20.42 -15.80 3.18
CA VAL A 478 20.82 -14.39 3.27
C VAL A 478 19.58 -13.51 3.01
N HIS A 479 19.39 -12.47 3.80
CA HIS A 479 18.16 -11.70 3.85
C HIS A 479 18.35 -10.19 3.70
N ARG A 480 19.57 -9.71 3.58
CA ARG A 480 19.90 -8.29 3.39
C ARG A 480 21.25 -8.12 2.72
N GLY A 481 21.49 -6.98 2.11
CA GLY A 481 22.83 -6.55 1.73
C GLY A 481 23.72 -6.26 2.94
N ASN A 482 24.97 -5.98 2.68
CA ASN A 482 25.97 -5.69 3.70
C ASN A 482 25.61 -4.42 4.49
N ALA A 483 25.82 -4.44 5.80
CA ALA A 483 25.58 -3.28 6.64
C ALA A 483 26.86 -2.46 6.83
N TYR A 484 26.72 -1.13 6.63
CA TYR A 484 27.75 -0.18 7.01
C TYR A 484 28.07 -0.28 8.50
N LYS A 485 29.37 -0.29 8.86
CA LYS A 485 29.85 -0.36 10.25
C LYS A 485 30.50 0.92 10.71
N ARG A 486 31.51 1.38 9.99
CA ARG A 486 32.30 2.55 10.38
C ARG A 486 32.97 3.18 9.17
N MET A 487 33.40 4.42 9.33
CA MET A 487 34.21 5.19 8.39
C MET A 487 35.55 5.57 9.06
N GLU A 488 36.61 5.48 8.30
CA GLU A 488 37.94 6.02 8.64
C GLU A 488 38.33 7.01 7.55
N VAL A 489 39.18 7.98 7.89
CA VAL A 489 39.66 8.99 6.94
C VAL A 489 41.18 8.98 6.95
N GLU A 490 41.77 8.85 5.77
CA GLU A 490 43.20 8.88 5.57
C GLU A 490 43.55 9.54 4.24
N ASN A 491 44.58 10.37 4.22
CA ASN A 491 45.11 11.04 3.01
C ASN A 491 44.02 11.72 2.13
N GLY A 492 43.06 12.41 2.77
CA GLY A 492 41.98 13.09 2.05
C GLY A 492 40.93 12.15 1.43
N ARG A 493 40.87 10.90 1.86
CA ARG A 493 39.93 9.89 1.39
C ARG A 493 39.12 9.33 2.56
N ALA A 494 37.85 8.97 2.32
CA ALA A 494 37.02 8.27 3.30
C ALA A 494 36.98 6.77 2.97
N TYR A 495 37.17 5.93 3.99
CA TYR A 495 37.17 4.47 3.86
C TYR A 495 35.99 3.90 4.64
N LEU A 496 35.09 3.26 3.94
CA LEU A 496 33.87 2.68 4.53
C LEU A 496 34.03 1.18 4.73
N PHE A 497 33.79 0.73 5.96
CA PHE A 497 33.81 -0.68 6.34
C PHE A 497 32.41 -1.22 6.52
N PHE A 498 32.20 -2.46 6.07
CA PHE A 498 30.96 -3.18 6.12
C PHE A 498 31.10 -4.47 6.92
N ASP A 499 30.00 -5.15 7.24
CA ASP A 499 30.04 -6.46 7.93
C ASP A 499 30.56 -7.60 7.04
N SER A 500 30.53 -7.45 5.73
CA SER A 500 31.24 -8.22 4.72
C SER A 500 31.43 -7.34 3.48
N ASP A 501 32.23 -7.78 2.51
CA ASP A 501 32.57 -6.98 1.32
C ASP A 501 31.34 -6.79 0.41
N PRO A 502 30.90 -5.56 0.15
CA PRO A 502 29.93 -5.28 -0.88
C PRO A 502 30.52 -5.53 -2.26
N VAL A 503 29.66 -5.81 -3.22
CA VAL A 503 30.04 -5.95 -4.64
C VAL A 503 29.31 -4.93 -5.49
N VAL A 504 29.91 -4.54 -6.60
CA VAL A 504 29.23 -3.76 -7.63
C VAL A 504 28.27 -4.67 -8.37
N TYR A 505 27.08 -4.18 -8.56
CA TYR A 505 26.09 -4.89 -9.33
C TYR A 505 26.15 -4.44 -10.81
N GLU A 506 26.66 -5.30 -11.67
CA GLU A 506 26.84 -4.98 -13.08
C GLU A 506 25.57 -5.18 -13.92
N LYS A 507 24.76 -6.18 -13.56
CA LYS A 507 23.50 -6.48 -14.27
C LYS A 507 22.48 -7.18 -13.38
N TRP A 508 21.28 -6.63 -13.24
CA TRP A 508 20.13 -7.32 -12.69
C TRP A 508 19.54 -8.26 -13.77
N LYS A 509 20.07 -9.47 -13.95
CA LYS A 509 19.68 -10.40 -15.03
C LYS A 509 18.18 -10.69 -15.10
N HIS A 510 17.47 -10.65 -13.99
CA HIS A 510 16.01 -10.80 -13.95
C HIS A 510 15.28 -9.50 -14.30
N ILE A 511 15.96 -8.38 -14.33
CA ILE A 511 15.44 -7.04 -14.63
C ILE A 511 15.66 -6.68 -16.11
N GLU A 512 16.64 -7.27 -16.79
CA GLU A 512 16.93 -7.01 -18.22
C GLU A 512 15.73 -7.26 -19.15
N LYS A 513 14.74 -8.06 -18.73
CA LYS A 513 13.53 -8.34 -19.53
C LYS A 513 12.39 -7.35 -19.31
N ASN A 514 12.49 -6.45 -18.32
CA ASN A 514 11.45 -5.48 -17.99
C ASN A 514 11.90 -4.07 -18.38
N ALA A 515 11.28 -3.48 -19.37
CA ALA A 515 11.57 -2.13 -19.89
C ALA A 515 11.41 -0.98 -18.86
N TYR A 516 11.01 -1.28 -17.62
CA TYR A 516 10.83 -0.32 -16.53
C TYR A 516 12.07 -0.13 -15.67
N TRP A 517 12.99 -1.08 -15.69
CA TRP A 517 14.31 -0.93 -15.08
C TRP A 517 15.25 -0.47 -16.17
N GLN A 518 15.33 0.81 -16.38
CA GLN A 518 16.54 1.34 -16.97
C GLN A 518 17.65 0.98 -16.00
N VAL A 519 18.31 -0.13 -16.30
CA VAL A 519 19.60 -0.46 -15.71
C VAL A 519 20.40 0.83 -15.78
N LEU A 520 20.79 1.29 -14.60
CA LEU A 520 21.79 2.32 -14.49
C LEU A 520 22.90 1.99 -15.49
N PRO A 521 23.30 2.90 -16.35
CA PRO A 521 24.56 2.77 -17.06
C PRO A 521 25.68 2.84 -16.03
N CYS A 522 25.85 1.78 -15.26
CA CYS A 522 26.75 1.70 -14.13
C CYS A 522 28.16 1.38 -14.54
N ALA A 523 28.43 1.18 -15.79
CA ALA A 523 29.78 0.88 -16.21
C ALA A 523 30.04 1.57 -17.53
N ARG A 524 30.85 2.57 -17.54
CA ARG A 524 31.76 2.74 -18.68
C ARG A 524 32.59 1.48 -18.73
N GLU A 525 32.69 0.88 -19.92
CA GLU A 525 33.50 -0.29 -20.17
C GLU A 525 34.84 -0.21 -19.42
N GLY A 526 35.10 -1.19 -18.55
CA GLY A 526 36.41 -1.47 -17.97
C GLY A 526 36.66 -1.16 -16.49
N LYS A 527 35.84 -0.33 -15.80
CA LYS A 527 35.97 -0.08 -14.34
C LYS A 527 34.59 0.13 -13.77
N ALA A 528 34.07 -0.85 -13.05
CA ALA A 528 32.83 -0.72 -12.32
C ALA A 528 33.10 0.09 -11.04
N ASP A 529 32.80 1.38 -11.05
CA ASP A 529 32.87 2.22 -9.87
C ASP A 529 31.55 2.16 -9.10
N PHE A 530 31.63 2.21 -7.78
CA PHE A 530 30.45 2.35 -6.92
C PHE A 530 29.85 3.73 -7.10
N GLN A 531 28.53 3.78 -7.21
CA GLN A 531 27.74 5.00 -7.39
C GLN A 531 26.76 5.22 -6.24
N GLY A 532 26.18 6.41 -6.20
CA GLY A 532 25.16 6.78 -5.22
C GLY A 532 25.73 7.36 -3.92
N PHE A 533 26.99 7.77 -3.95
CA PHE A 533 27.65 8.45 -2.83
C PHE A 533 27.63 9.94 -2.95
N ILE A 534 27.46 10.62 -1.81
CA ILE A 534 27.79 12.02 -1.61
C ILE A 534 28.71 12.15 -0.40
N ILE A 535 29.64 13.12 -0.44
CA ILE A 535 30.67 13.36 0.56
C ILE A 535 30.69 14.82 0.98
N ALA A 536 31.00 15.10 2.23
CA ALA A 536 31.09 16.45 2.75
C ALA A 536 32.36 16.66 3.58
N GLY A 537 32.90 17.88 3.51
CA GLY A 537 33.94 18.39 4.39
C GLY A 537 33.39 19.06 5.66
N LYS A 538 34.25 19.78 6.38
CA LYS A 538 33.88 20.54 7.61
C LYS A 538 32.84 21.63 7.36
N ASP A 539 32.73 22.11 6.11
CA ASP A 539 31.73 23.08 5.68
C ASP A 539 30.30 22.52 5.60
N ARG A 540 30.15 21.18 5.74
CA ARG A 540 28.90 20.41 5.66
C ARG A 540 28.19 20.55 4.30
N ARG A 541 28.89 20.96 3.25
CA ARG A 541 28.36 20.96 1.89
C ARG A 541 28.55 19.61 1.26
N TRP A 542 27.52 19.12 0.61
CA TRP A 542 27.50 17.82 -0.03
C TRP A 542 27.92 17.90 -1.49
N TYR A 543 28.85 17.04 -1.86
CA TYR A 543 29.37 16.90 -3.21
C TYR A 543 29.26 15.47 -3.70
N PRO A 544 29.10 15.26 -5.02
CA PRO A 544 29.16 13.93 -5.62
C PRO A 544 30.49 13.23 -5.28
N ALA A 545 30.41 11.93 -5.03
CA ALA A 545 31.58 11.15 -4.70
C ALA A 545 31.68 9.87 -5.54
N GLY A 546 32.92 9.55 -5.94
CA GLY A 546 33.29 8.26 -6.50
C GLY A 546 33.55 7.25 -5.41
N GLY A 547 33.36 5.95 -5.72
CA GLY A 547 33.69 4.86 -4.82
C GLY A 547 34.38 3.70 -5.55
N LYS A 548 35.37 3.07 -4.92
CA LYS A 548 36.02 1.87 -5.45
C LYS A 548 36.39 0.89 -4.33
N HIS A 549 36.61 -0.36 -4.66
CA HIS A 549 37.21 -1.31 -3.76
C HIS A 549 38.63 -0.89 -3.35
N ALA A 550 38.93 -0.98 -2.07
CA ALA A 550 40.23 -0.69 -1.51
C ALA A 550 40.58 -1.60 -0.33
N ARG A 551 41.78 -1.45 0.17
CA ARG A 551 42.22 -2.02 1.44
C ARG A 551 42.88 -0.92 2.26
N LEU A 552 42.48 -0.84 3.51
CA LEU A 552 43.15 0.00 4.50
C LEU A 552 43.66 -0.92 5.60
N ASP A 553 44.95 -0.88 5.91
CA ASP A 553 45.62 -1.79 6.83
C ASP A 553 45.35 -3.28 6.56
N GLY A 554 45.34 -3.65 5.27
CA GLY A 554 45.02 -5.00 4.83
C GLY A 554 43.54 -5.40 4.92
N LYS A 555 42.68 -4.59 5.51
CA LYS A 555 41.24 -4.84 5.65
C LYS A 555 40.46 -4.36 4.42
N PRO A 556 39.55 -5.13 3.87
CA PRO A 556 38.76 -4.72 2.73
C PRO A 556 37.79 -3.60 3.14
N CYS A 557 37.69 -2.58 2.28
CA CYS A 557 36.83 -1.41 2.45
C CYS A 557 36.43 -0.81 1.10
N ILE A 558 35.58 0.19 1.13
CA ILE A 558 35.23 1.02 -0.01
C ILE A 558 35.86 2.40 0.20
N GLU A 559 36.79 2.79 -0.68
CA GLU A 559 37.37 4.14 -0.72
C GLU A 559 36.40 5.08 -1.43
N ILE A 560 36.09 6.20 -0.78
CA ILE A 560 35.21 7.26 -1.28
C ILE A 560 35.95 8.57 -1.37
N TRP A 561 35.79 9.30 -2.48
CA TRP A 561 36.44 10.58 -2.70
C TRP A 561 35.63 11.53 -3.57
N SER A 562 35.97 12.80 -3.48
CA SER A 562 35.62 13.85 -4.42
C SER A 562 36.79 14.84 -4.55
N ASP A 563 37.10 15.24 -5.75
CA ASP A 563 38.18 16.24 -5.99
C ASP A 563 37.84 17.62 -5.38
N LEU A 564 36.54 17.84 -5.09
CA LEU A 564 36.03 19.05 -4.45
C LEU A 564 36.09 19.01 -2.92
N VAL A 565 36.45 17.87 -2.30
CA VAL A 565 36.48 17.68 -0.86
C VAL A 565 37.81 17.09 -0.45
N LYS A 566 38.74 17.94 0.03
CA LYS A 566 40.10 17.52 0.42
C LYS A 566 40.13 16.81 1.77
N ASP A 567 39.29 17.26 2.72
CA ASP A 567 39.22 16.73 4.09
C ASP A 567 37.79 16.24 4.36
N PRO A 568 37.46 15.00 3.94
CA PRO A 568 36.12 14.45 4.15
C PRO A 568 35.83 14.20 5.62
N VAL A 569 34.64 14.53 6.07
CA VAL A 569 34.16 14.25 7.44
C VAL A 569 32.88 13.44 7.47
N ALA A 570 32.14 13.38 6.36
CA ALA A 570 30.90 12.61 6.27
C ALA A 570 30.65 12.08 4.86
N VAL A 571 30.00 10.91 4.81
CA VAL A 571 29.58 10.24 3.58
C VAL A 571 28.13 9.78 3.73
N ARG A 572 27.33 9.93 2.69
CA ARG A 572 25.98 9.34 2.59
C ARG A 572 25.88 8.47 1.35
N TYR A 573 25.10 7.40 1.46
CA TYR A 573 24.85 6.46 0.36
C TYR A 573 23.36 6.32 0.10
N GLY A 574 22.97 6.34 -1.18
CA GLY A 574 21.58 6.21 -1.59
C GLY A 574 20.72 7.38 -1.08
N TRP A 575 21.30 8.57 -0.96
CA TRP A 575 20.68 9.73 -0.33
C TRP A 575 19.88 10.57 -1.34
N ALA A 576 18.91 9.94 -1.99
CA ALA A 576 18.00 10.59 -2.92
C ALA A 576 16.64 9.88 -2.88
N SER A 577 15.60 10.50 -3.42
CA SER A 577 14.29 9.85 -3.54
C SER A 577 14.36 8.60 -4.40
N TRP A 578 15.05 8.68 -5.55
CA TRP A 578 15.39 7.52 -6.38
C TRP A 578 16.91 7.53 -6.69
N PRO A 579 17.71 6.91 -5.81
CA PRO A 579 19.15 7.01 -5.88
C PRO A 579 19.77 6.10 -6.94
N THR A 580 20.96 6.50 -7.40
CA THR A 580 21.82 5.73 -8.33
C THR A 580 22.63 4.62 -7.66
N GLY A 581 22.37 4.32 -6.37
CA GLY A 581 23.15 3.35 -5.61
C GLY A 581 23.17 1.95 -6.24
N ASN A 582 24.38 1.45 -6.52
CA ASN A 582 24.62 0.16 -7.19
C ASN A 582 25.34 -0.85 -6.31
N MET A 583 25.51 -0.58 -5.00
CA MET A 583 26.08 -1.55 -4.08
C MET A 583 25.05 -2.60 -3.67
N VAL A 584 25.48 -3.87 -3.73
CA VAL A 584 24.69 -5.02 -3.26
C VAL A 584 25.58 -5.97 -2.46
N GLY A 585 24.96 -6.85 -1.70
CA GLY A 585 25.63 -8.02 -1.15
C GLY A 585 25.96 -9.04 -2.25
N ARG A 586 26.76 -10.05 -1.93
CA ARG A 586 27.12 -11.13 -2.89
C ARG A 586 25.90 -11.86 -3.44
N GLU A 587 24.84 -11.95 -2.67
CA GLU A 587 23.53 -12.52 -3.04
C GLU A 587 22.63 -11.52 -3.78
N ARG A 588 23.19 -10.38 -4.18
CA ARG A 588 22.51 -9.33 -4.95
C ARG A 588 21.38 -8.61 -4.21
N LEU A 589 21.36 -8.70 -2.88
CA LEU A 589 20.42 -7.92 -2.06
C LEU A 589 20.94 -6.48 -1.89
N PRO A 590 20.08 -5.45 -2.05
CA PRO A 590 20.51 -4.06 -2.00
C PRO A 590 21.04 -3.67 -0.62
N ILE A 591 22.09 -2.84 -0.62
CA ILE A 591 22.55 -2.18 0.59
C ILE A 591 21.61 -1.05 0.94
N ALA A 592 21.20 -0.97 2.19
CA ALA A 592 20.30 0.07 2.67
C ALA A 592 20.89 1.48 2.50
N THR A 593 20.05 2.48 2.29
CA THR A 593 20.44 3.90 2.42
C THR A 593 21.05 4.11 3.81
N PHE A 594 22.19 4.79 3.88
CA PHE A 594 22.85 5.12 5.16
C PHE A 594 23.57 6.46 5.09
N ARG A 595 23.91 6.97 6.26
CA ARG A 595 24.80 8.10 6.48
C ARG A 595 25.81 7.79 7.57
N THR A 596 26.98 8.41 7.49
CA THR A 596 28.04 8.31 8.49
C THR A 596 27.98 9.42 9.53
N ASP A 597 27.21 10.48 9.22
CA ASP A 597 27.01 11.65 10.07
C ASP A 597 25.76 11.50 10.95
N ASP A 598 25.70 12.30 11.99
CA ASP A 598 24.56 12.48 12.91
C ASP A 598 24.00 13.91 12.85
N TRP A 599 24.40 14.69 11.85
CA TRP A 599 24.00 16.08 11.73
C TRP A 599 22.48 16.22 11.68
N PRO A 600 21.93 17.22 12.39
CA PRO A 600 20.54 17.55 12.25
C PRO A 600 20.19 17.80 10.79
N ILE A 601 19.11 17.22 10.32
CA ILE A 601 18.58 17.53 8.99
C ILE A 601 17.79 18.83 9.15
N PRO A 602 18.17 19.93 8.45
CA PRO A 602 17.48 21.20 8.60
C PRO A 602 16.00 21.10 8.29
N GLU A 603 15.15 21.60 9.16
CA GLU A 603 13.74 21.81 8.86
C GLU A 603 13.65 22.86 7.75
N GLY A 604 13.05 22.48 6.63
CA GLY A 604 12.96 23.37 5.48
C GLY A 604 14.34 23.64 4.89
N VAL A 605 14.93 22.64 4.24
CA VAL A 605 16.14 22.83 3.45
C VAL A 605 15.87 23.97 2.48
N SER A 606 16.35 25.18 2.82
CA SER A 606 16.31 26.29 1.89
C SER A 606 17.41 26.03 0.86
N TYR A 607 17.01 25.37 -0.22
CA TYR A 607 17.87 25.27 -1.40
C TYR A 607 18.19 26.66 -1.87
N SER A 608 19.41 26.87 -2.40
CA SER A 608 19.71 28.11 -3.12
C SER A 608 18.61 28.34 -4.19
N ALA A 609 18.31 29.57 -4.50
CA ALA A 609 17.30 29.89 -5.52
C ALA A 609 17.61 29.19 -6.86
N GLU A 610 18.88 29.02 -7.20
CA GLU A 610 19.37 28.31 -8.39
C GLU A 610 19.08 26.80 -8.31
N ALA A 611 19.32 26.15 -7.17
CA ALA A 611 19.01 24.74 -6.97
C ALA A 611 17.49 24.49 -7.04
N LYS A 612 16.67 25.41 -6.51
CA LYS A 612 15.20 25.35 -6.64
C LYS A 612 14.75 25.50 -8.09
N ALA A 613 15.33 26.47 -8.84
CA ALA A 613 15.02 26.70 -10.24
C ALA A 613 15.38 25.46 -11.09
N ARG A 614 16.55 24.88 -10.87
CA ARG A 614 17.02 23.68 -11.58
C ARG A 614 16.19 22.44 -11.24
N CYS A 615 15.78 22.29 -9.98
CA CYS A 615 14.84 21.25 -9.58
C CYS A 615 13.48 21.40 -10.24
N SER A 616 12.95 22.62 -10.31
CA SER A 616 11.69 22.89 -11.00
C SER A 616 11.78 22.51 -12.47
N GLU A 617 12.85 22.91 -13.15
CA GLU A 617 13.10 22.57 -14.54
C GLU A 617 13.20 21.07 -14.78
N ILE A 618 13.93 20.35 -13.92
CA ILE A 618 14.04 18.90 -13.99
C ILE A 618 12.69 18.22 -13.70
N LEU A 619 11.97 18.67 -12.67
CA LEU A 619 10.65 18.15 -12.35
C LEU A 619 9.65 18.41 -13.49
N ASP A 620 9.71 19.55 -14.14
CA ASP A 620 8.84 19.88 -15.27
C ASP A 620 9.21 19.06 -16.50
N THR A 621 10.51 18.85 -16.76
CA THR A 621 11.00 17.94 -17.81
C THR A 621 10.54 16.51 -17.57
N LEU A 622 10.54 16.04 -16.31
CA LEU A 622 10.11 14.69 -15.96
C LEU A 622 8.60 14.53 -16.00
N LYS A 623 7.84 15.54 -15.57
CA LYS A 623 6.39 15.57 -15.76
C LYS A 623 6.05 15.52 -17.25
N ALA A 624 6.75 16.31 -18.07
CA ALA A 624 6.62 16.30 -19.51
C ALA A 624 6.93 14.92 -20.11
N LYS A 625 8.02 14.27 -19.66
CA LYS A 625 8.39 12.92 -20.07
C LYS A 625 7.34 11.88 -19.64
N ALA A 626 6.88 11.94 -18.38
CA ALA A 626 5.86 11.01 -17.86
C ALA A 626 4.53 11.17 -18.63
N GLN A 627 4.15 12.39 -18.96
CA GLN A 627 2.97 12.70 -19.75
C GLN A 627 3.10 12.20 -21.19
N LYS A 628 4.28 12.44 -21.81
CA LYS A 628 4.63 11.84 -23.11
C LYS A 628 4.54 10.33 -23.10
N ASP A 629 5.11 9.66 -22.10
CA ASP A 629 5.10 8.20 -22.01
C ASP A 629 3.67 7.66 -21.79
N ALA A 630 2.82 8.41 -21.07
CA ALA A 630 1.39 8.09 -20.91
C ALA A 630 0.64 8.21 -22.24
N LEU A 631 0.90 9.29 -23.00
CA LEU A 631 0.33 9.52 -24.33
C LEU A 631 0.79 8.44 -25.33
N ASP A 632 2.09 8.12 -25.34
CA ASP A 632 2.65 7.08 -26.22
C ASP A 632 2.06 5.68 -25.90
N ARG A 633 1.77 5.38 -24.62
CA ARG A 633 1.07 4.15 -24.22
C ARG A 633 -0.38 4.13 -24.73
N LYS A 634 -1.14 5.23 -24.60
CA LYS A 634 -2.50 5.33 -25.13
C LYS A 634 -2.51 5.10 -26.64
N ILE A 635 -1.59 5.71 -27.38
CA ILE A 635 -1.47 5.57 -28.83
C ILE A 635 -1.08 4.14 -29.22
N ARG A 636 -0.09 3.53 -28.55
CA ARG A 636 0.27 2.13 -28.81
C ARG A 636 -0.91 1.19 -28.58
N GLN A 637 -1.72 1.44 -27.57
CA GLN A 637 -2.91 0.65 -27.33
C GLN A 637 -3.92 0.79 -28.47
N ILE A 638 -4.14 2.01 -28.97
CA ILE A 638 -4.99 2.25 -30.15
C ILE A 638 -4.45 1.51 -31.36
N LEU A 639 -3.17 1.67 -31.68
CA LEU A 639 -2.52 1.00 -32.82
C LEU A 639 -2.52 -0.53 -32.70
N PHE A 640 -2.53 -1.07 -31.50
CA PHE A 640 -2.63 -2.52 -31.25
C PHE A 640 -4.06 -3.03 -31.43
N ASP A 641 -5.06 -2.23 -31.12
CA ASP A 641 -6.46 -2.64 -31.22
C ASP A 641 -7.05 -2.45 -32.65
N LEU A 642 -6.48 -1.53 -33.45
CA LEU A 642 -6.90 -1.28 -34.83
C LEU A 642 -6.84 -2.53 -35.74
N PRO A 643 -5.72 -3.29 -35.83
CA PRO A 643 -5.67 -4.50 -36.66
C PRO A 643 -6.65 -5.59 -36.23
N LYS A 644 -7.01 -5.62 -34.94
CA LYS A 644 -8.03 -6.57 -34.45
C LYS A 644 -9.41 -6.17 -34.92
N LEU A 645 -9.71 -4.87 -34.94
CA LEU A 645 -10.96 -4.32 -35.49
C LEU A 645 -11.05 -4.58 -36.98
N GLU A 646 -9.99 -4.37 -37.75
CA GLU A 646 -9.91 -4.69 -39.17
C GLU A 646 -10.17 -6.18 -39.44
N LYS A 647 -9.55 -7.06 -38.65
CA LYS A 647 -9.75 -8.50 -38.73
C LYS A 647 -11.17 -8.92 -38.38
N GLU A 648 -11.77 -8.32 -37.32
CA GLU A 648 -13.17 -8.56 -36.97
C GLU A 648 -14.12 -8.09 -38.09
N LEU A 649 -13.82 -6.97 -38.72
CA LEU A 649 -14.56 -6.45 -39.86
C LEU A 649 -14.48 -7.41 -41.07
N HIS A 650 -13.32 -7.96 -41.37
CA HIS A 650 -13.08 -8.84 -42.51
C HIS A 650 -13.71 -10.23 -42.33
N ILE A 651 -13.64 -10.81 -41.14
CA ILE A 651 -14.19 -12.13 -40.80
C ILE A 651 -15.72 -12.13 -40.81
N ARG A 652 -16.36 -10.97 -40.60
CA ARG A 652 -17.79 -10.88 -40.32
C ARG A 652 -18.60 -10.06 -41.37
N LYS A 653 -18.02 -9.85 -42.54
CA LYS A 653 -18.77 -9.31 -43.72
C LYS A 653 -19.92 -10.28 -44.04
N GLY A 654 -21.11 -10.00 -43.48
CA GLY A 654 -22.34 -10.80 -43.76
C GLY A 654 -23.19 -11.12 -42.52
N GLN A 655 -22.80 -10.72 -41.35
CA GLN A 655 -23.55 -10.98 -40.11
C GLN A 655 -24.34 -9.76 -39.58
N SER A 656 -25.34 -10.02 -38.75
CA SER A 656 -26.47 -9.17 -38.32
C SER A 656 -26.17 -7.77 -37.74
N ASN A 657 -27.24 -6.93 -37.68
CA ASN A 657 -27.27 -5.52 -37.22
C ASN A 657 -26.65 -5.27 -35.82
N GLY A 658 -26.69 -6.22 -34.91
CA GLY A 658 -26.09 -6.06 -33.58
C GLY A 658 -24.54 -5.94 -33.56
N LEU A 659 -23.89 -6.53 -34.58
CA LEU A 659 -22.43 -6.46 -34.72
C LEU A 659 -21.98 -5.10 -35.25
N LYS A 660 -22.77 -4.48 -36.12
CA LYS A 660 -22.47 -3.13 -36.64
C LYS A 660 -22.47 -2.10 -35.53
N MET A 661 -23.45 -2.15 -34.62
CA MET A 661 -23.50 -1.28 -33.44
C MET A 661 -22.29 -1.48 -32.52
N LEU A 662 -21.81 -2.72 -32.35
CA LEU A 662 -20.64 -2.99 -31.53
C LEU A 662 -19.36 -2.42 -32.18
N LEU A 663 -19.18 -2.56 -33.48
CA LEU A 663 -18.04 -2.01 -34.22
C LEU A 663 -18.05 -0.49 -34.23
N ALA A 664 -19.22 0.11 -34.51
CA ALA A 664 -19.40 1.57 -34.43
C ALA A 664 -19.11 2.12 -33.03
N SER A 665 -19.55 1.44 -31.98
CA SER A 665 -19.24 1.80 -30.58
C SER A 665 -17.74 1.69 -30.25
N LYS A 666 -17.06 0.67 -30.76
CA LYS A 666 -15.61 0.53 -30.59
C LYS A 666 -14.84 1.62 -31.32
N ILE A 667 -15.25 1.97 -32.51
CA ILE A 667 -14.67 3.07 -33.31
C ILE A 667 -14.87 4.41 -32.59
N ALA A 668 -16.10 4.73 -32.20
CA ALA A 668 -16.42 5.96 -31.46
C ALA A 668 -15.61 6.09 -30.16
N ARG A 669 -15.36 4.97 -29.48
CA ARG A 669 -14.48 4.96 -28.29
C ARG A 669 -13.03 5.30 -28.64
N LEU A 670 -12.50 4.76 -29.73
CA LEU A 670 -11.12 5.06 -30.17
C LEU A 670 -10.99 6.49 -30.68
N GLU A 671 -12.02 7.01 -31.38
CA GLU A 671 -12.08 8.42 -31.77
C GLU A 671 -12.10 9.34 -30.54
N GLY A 672 -12.93 9.05 -29.54
CA GLY A 672 -12.96 9.80 -28.29
C GLY A 672 -11.62 9.84 -27.55
N VAL A 673 -10.87 8.74 -27.55
CA VAL A 673 -9.51 8.71 -26.97
C VAL A 673 -8.53 9.55 -27.81
N LEU A 674 -8.65 9.56 -29.13
CA LEU A 674 -7.83 10.41 -30.00
C LEU A 674 -8.17 11.90 -29.83
N ASP A 675 -9.44 12.24 -29.70
CA ASP A 675 -9.89 13.62 -29.46
C ASP A 675 -9.37 14.13 -28.09
N GLU A 676 -9.40 13.27 -27.06
CA GLU A 676 -8.76 13.56 -25.77
C GLU A 676 -7.25 13.82 -25.91
N LEU A 677 -6.57 13.02 -26.74
CA LEU A 677 -5.13 13.16 -26.98
C LEU A 677 -4.81 14.45 -27.74
N GLU A 678 -5.62 14.80 -28.74
CA GLU A 678 -5.42 16.01 -29.55
C GLU A 678 -5.79 17.31 -28.81
N SER A 679 -6.74 17.21 -27.86
CA SER A 679 -7.13 18.32 -26.99
C SER A 679 -6.24 18.48 -25.73
N ASP A 680 -5.23 17.63 -25.57
CA ASP A 680 -4.31 17.71 -24.42
C ASP A 680 -3.47 18.99 -24.49
N ASP A 681 -3.67 19.87 -23.54
CA ASP A 681 -3.00 21.17 -23.44
C ASP A 681 -1.47 21.10 -23.40
N TRP A 682 -0.94 19.98 -22.89
CA TRP A 682 0.50 19.77 -22.85
C TRP A 682 1.02 19.39 -24.24
N LEU A 683 0.32 18.49 -24.95
CA LEU A 683 0.70 18.08 -26.30
C LEU A 683 0.66 19.29 -27.25
N ALA A 684 -0.40 20.12 -27.17
CA ALA A 684 -0.54 21.33 -27.96
C ALA A 684 0.64 22.30 -27.78
N ARG A 685 1.13 22.44 -26.54
CA ARG A 685 2.28 23.33 -26.23
C ARG A 685 3.64 22.74 -26.60
N ASN A 686 3.76 21.43 -26.72
CA ASN A 686 5.03 20.73 -26.95
C ASN A 686 5.08 19.98 -28.28
N ILE A 687 4.13 20.19 -29.18
CA ILE A 687 3.94 19.42 -30.41
C ILE A 687 5.19 19.41 -31.32
N SER A 688 5.87 20.53 -31.41
CA SER A 688 7.11 20.69 -32.21
C SER A 688 8.28 19.85 -31.68
N SER A 689 8.29 19.56 -30.38
CA SER A 689 9.36 18.80 -29.73
C SER A 689 9.19 17.28 -29.87
N TYR A 690 8.03 16.79 -30.36
CA TYR A 690 7.73 15.37 -30.45
C TYR A 690 7.15 14.93 -31.81
N PRO A 691 7.87 15.11 -32.92
CA PRO A 691 7.35 14.84 -34.26
C PRO A 691 6.90 13.37 -34.46
N LEU A 692 7.61 12.40 -33.88
CA LEU A 692 7.23 10.99 -33.96
C LEU A 692 5.90 10.66 -33.24
N LEU A 693 5.58 11.38 -32.18
CA LEU A 693 4.33 11.22 -31.45
C LEU A 693 3.16 11.75 -32.29
N VAL A 694 3.36 12.91 -32.91
CA VAL A 694 2.38 13.54 -33.81
C VAL A 694 2.10 12.65 -35.03
N GLU A 695 3.15 12.07 -35.62
CA GLU A 695 3.02 11.16 -36.75
C GLU A 695 2.20 9.92 -36.39
N LYS A 696 2.44 9.34 -35.22
CA LYS A 696 1.66 8.19 -34.71
C LYS A 696 0.18 8.55 -34.50
N ILE A 697 -0.13 9.74 -33.97
CA ILE A 697 -1.51 10.22 -33.80
C ILE A 697 -2.19 10.35 -35.17
N LYS A 698 -1.53 10.98 -36.13
CA LYS A 698 -2.03 11.11 -37.50
C LYS A 698 -2.30 9.75 -38.14
N THR A 699 -1.37 8.81 -37.99
CA THR A 699 -1.50 7.44 -38.50
C THR A 699 -2.69 6.72 -37.87
N ALA A 700 -2.85 6.83 -36.55
CA ALA A 700 -3.98 6.24 -35.84
C ALA A 700 -5.32 6.81 -36.31
N ARG A 701 -5.40 8.14 -36.52
CA ARG A 701 -6.59 8.82 -37.01
C ARG A 701 -6.97 8.38 -38.45
N ALA A 702 -5.96 8.31 -39.31
CA ALA A 702 -6.17 7.84 -40.70
C ALA A 702 -6.71 6.41 -40.75
N ASN A 703 -6.12 5.52 -39.94
CA ASN A 703 -6.58 4.13 -39.88
C ASN A 703 -7.99 3.99 -39.30
N ILE A 704 -8.34 4.74 -38.27
CA ILE A 704 -9.70 4.75 -37.69
C ILE A 704 -10.71 5.26 -38.74
N ALA A 705 -10.39 6.34 -39.44
CA ALA A 705 -11.25 6.90 -40.51
C ALA A 705 -11.47 5.90 -41.66
N ALA A 706 -10.41 5.16 -42.05
CA ALA A 706 -10.51 4.13 -43.08
C ALA A 706 -11.44 2.98 -42.63
N ILE A 707 -11.28 2.49 -41.40
CA ILE A 707 -12.15 1.44 -40.83
C ILE A 707 -13.59 1.94 -40.71
N GLY A 708 -13.80 3.19 -40.24
CA GLY A 708 -15.12 3.81 -40.17
C GLY A 708 -15.82 3.92 -41.52
N THR A 709 -15.06 4.21 -42.59
CA THR A 709 -15.60 4.24 -43.97
C THR A 709 -16.02 2.86 -44.43
N GLU A 710 -15.23 1.81 -44.14
CA GLU A 710 -15.62 0.44 -44.50
C GLU A 710 -16.85 -0.05 -43.70
N VAL A 711 -16.98 0.36 -42.44
CA VAL A 711 -18.19 0.06 -41.64
C VAL A 711 -19.43 0.73 -42.23
N ARG A 712 -19.34 1.99 -42.70
CA ARG A 712 -20.43 2.70 -43.37
C ARG A 712 -20.83 2.05 -44.72
N LYS A 713 -19.87 1.64 -45.54
CA LYS A 713 -20.18 0.90 -46.82
C LYS A 713 -20.94 -0.40 -46.57
N ILE A 714 -20.89 -0.99 -45.42
CA ILE A 714 -21.71 -2.14 -45.04
C ILE A 714 -23.17 -1.72 -44.78
N GLU A 715 -23.42 -0.43 -44.52
CA GLU A 715 -24.77 0.14 -44.34
C GLU A 715 -25.46 0.43 -45.68
N ASP A 716 -24.70 0.90 -46.69
CA ASP A 716 -25.23 1.33 -48.00
C ASP A 716 -25.51 0.18 -48.99
N ASN A 717 -25.02 -1.02 -48.71
CA ASN A 717 -25.23 -2.21 -49.55
C ASN A 717 -26.44 -3.08 -49.12
N LYS A 718 -27.46 -2.49 -48.53
CA LYS A 718 -28.80 -3.03 -48.31
C LYS A 718 -29.86 -2.14 -48.91
#